data_d73ef0bd247cf9d0404be87048ff7367
#
_entry.id   d73ef0bd247cf9d0404be87048ff7367
#
_cell.length_a   1.000
_cell.length_b   1.000
_cell.length_c   1.000
_cell.angle_alpha   90.00
_cell.angle_beta   90.00
_cell.angle_gamma   90.00
#
_symmetry.space_group_name_H-M   'P 1'
#
loop_
_entity.id
_entity.type
_entity.pdbx_description
1 polymer ?
#
loop_
_entity_poly.entity_id
_entity_poly.type
_entity_poly.pdbx_seq_one_letter_code
_entity_poly.pdbx_strand_id
1 'polypeptide(L)'
;MDFNNIPHEMRIYPQWVVWRYEDTDSKKPTKVPYSAKTGHLASVTDPNTWAGFDECVNAMSSGWYAGIGFVLTENDPYSFIDLDDTKGDQTALDRQIKIFNEFNSYAERSPSGSGLHIIVKGAIPSGRRRSFIEVYSSLRYMTMTGDIYRNAPINDCNELLNVLWGQMGQGSVAVAHYAGLAEAKETDEQVYNRAVAAANGDKFAELYAGKWEGMYASQSEADFALVDIIAFYTQNRAQISRMFRASGLGQRDKAKRDDYVSYMLNKCFDRMLPPVDVDGLRNKLDEAIAKKEAADRAAALSQNSEATPHPKAPALNLNEVSKVYSVPPGLVGEIAQYIYAQAPRPVPEIALAGALGLVAGIVGRAYNISGTGLNQYVLLLAPTGTGKEAIASGIDKLMAQVIRTVPAASDFIGPGEIASAQAIIKYMSRGPTSFVSLVGEFGIYLQQMASVNAPPHLTGLRRFLLDAYNKSGEGKVLRPSIYSDKDKNTTAVLSPSFTLLGESTPEKFYEGLHEGLISEGLLPRFTMIEYHGERPALNPGHLSAQPSFELIDRLSTLCAHALMLNSQHKAIHVQTDATARELFQQFDAHCDANINTSDREVRRHLWNRAHVKALKLAGIIAVGCNPYDPTITADVASWAINLVVADVRNLLARFDAGEIGIDNDETKQLAKVIATVKDFVVSPWPDVAKYAGEGMSNLHSNRIVPYSYVQRRLAAVAVFRKDRIGASGAIKRALKTLCERGDLQEVSRATLAKDYGTSAVAYMVAHPGVFGL
;
A
#
# COMPACT_ATOMS: atom_id res chain seq x y z
N MET A 1 -0.39 -50.12 13.02
CA MET A 1 0.48 -49.10 12.47
C MET A 1 1.76 -49.78 12.02
N ASP A 2 2.12 -49.63 10.77
CA ASP A 2 3.38 -50.14 10.22
C ASP A 2 4.23 -48.96 9.74
N PHE A 3 5.07 -48.45 10.61
CA PHE A 3 5.88 -47.28 10.35
C PHE A 3 6.90 -47.46 9.20
N ASN A 4 7.16 -48.71 8.78
CA ASN A 4 8.01 -48.99 7.63
C ASN A 4 7.39 -48.51 6.30
N ASN A 5 6.10 -48.28 6.29
CA ASN A 5 5.38 -47.77 5.12
C ASN A 5 5.44 -46.25 4.94
N ILE A 6 5.93 -45.53 5.96
CA ILE A 6 6.10 -44.05 5.86
C ILE A 6 7.18 -43.78 4.80
N PRO A 7 6.96 -42.81 3.90
CA PRO A 7 7.91 -42.53 2.82
C PRO A 7 9.33 -42.24 3.33
N HIS A 8 10.32 -42.89 2.71
CA HIS A 8 11.72 -42.78 3.12
C HIS A 8 12.24 -41.33 3.14
N GLU A 9 11.77 -40.52 2.20
CA GLU A 9 12.14 -39.11 2.10
C GLU A 9 11.74 -38.27 3.33
N MET A 10 10.75 -38.67 4.12
CA MET A 10 10.39 -38.02 5.39
C MET A 10 11.23 -38.55 6.55
N ARG A 11 11.62 -39.84 6.54
CA ARG A 11 12.36 -40.47 7.67
C ARG A 11 13.75 -39.90 7.89
N ILE A 12 14.35 -39.30 6.86
CA ILE A 12 15.68 -38.69 6.95
C ILE A 12 15.72 -37.37 7.74
N TYR A 13 14.55 -36.78 8.00
CA TYR A 13 14.48 -35.53 8.78
C TYR A 13 14.53 -35.80 10.29
N PRO A 14 15.31 -35.05 11.08
CA PRO A 14 15.41 -35.22 12.53
C PRO A 14 14.31 -34.45 13.28
N GLN A 15 13.07 -34.50 12.80
CA GLN A 15 11.94 -33.73 13.33
C GLN A 15 10.72 -34.59 13.67
N TRP A 16 11.03 -35.77 14.30
CA TRP A 16 10.02 -36.69 14.76
C TRP A 16 9.78 -36.58 16.26
N VAL A 17 8.55 -36.87 16.68
CA VAL A 17 8.13 -36.95 18.09
C VAL A 17 7.33 -38.22 18.32
N VAL A 18 7.29 -38.73 19.55
CA VAL A 18 6.31 -39.72 19.95
C VAL A 18 5.12 -39.03 20.58
N TRP A 19 3.96 -39.66 20.60
CA TRP A 19 2.78 -39.07 21.22
C TRP A 19 1.99 -40.14 21.99
N ARG A 20 1.21 -39.69 22.99
CA ARG A 20 0.25 -40.51 23.70
C ARG A 20 -1.04 -39.77 23.96
N TYR A 21 -2.08 -40.54 24.27
CA TYR A 21 -3.35 -39.97 24.70
C TYR A 21 -3.22 -39.51 26.17
N GLU A 22 -3.69 -38.32 26.45
CA GLU A 22 -3.84 -37.79 27.80
C GLU A 22 -5.28 -37.35 28.04
N ASP A 23 -5.81 -37.71 29.19
CA ASP A 23 -7.11 -37.24 29.65
C ASP A 23 -7.00 -35.77 30.01
N THR A 24 -7.68 -34.94 29.26
CA THR A 24 -7.90 -33.54 29.57
C THR A 24 -9.34 -33.36 30.00
N ASP A 25 -9.70 -32.19 30.55
CA ASP A 25 -11.11 -31.86 30.88
C ASP A 25 -12.08 -31.97 29.70
N SER A 26 -11.61 -32.36 28.52
CA SER A 26 -12.42 -32.65 27.34
C SER A 26 -12.85 -34.13 27.32
N LYS A 27 -14.08 -34.41 26.84
CA LYS A 27 -14.65 -35.78 26.72
C LYS A 27 -13.84 -36.73 25.82
N LYS A 28 -12.84 -36.24 25.08
CA LYS A 28 -11.94 -37.03 24.26
C LYS A 28 -10.51 -36.84 24.69
N PRO A 29 -9.73 -37.92 24.86
CA PRO A 29 -8.30 -37.82 25.14
C PRO A 29 -7.60 -37.01 24.04
N THR A 30 -6.67 -36.16 24.46
CA THR A 30 -5.85 -35.33 23.57
C THR A 30 -4.55 -36.05 23.23
N LYS A 31 -4.13 -35.99 21.97
CA LYS A 31 -2.83 -36.51 21.53
C LYS A 31 -1.75 -35.51 21.90
N VAL A 32 -0.90 -35.83 22.86
CA VAL A 32 0.15 -34.95 23.41
C VAL A 32 1.50 -35.42 22.89
N PRO A 33 2.35 -34.54 22.29
CA PRO A 33 3.68 -34.93 21.79
C PRO A 33 4.72 -34.96 22.88
N TYR A 34 5.65 -35.96 22.82
CA TYR A 34 6.75 -36.15 23.70
C TYR A 34 8.07 -36.38 22.95
N SER A 35 9.16 -35.96 23.56
CA SER A 35 10.50 -36.23 23.05
C SER A 35 10.87 -37.70 23.25
N ALA A 36 11.20 -38.39 22.20
CA ALA A 36 11.70 -39.77 22.29
C ALA A 36 13.04 -39.87 23.04
N LYS A 37 13.82 -38.77 23.08
CA LYS A 37 15.12 -38.70 23.73
C LYS A 37 15.02 -38.53 25.26
N THR A 38 14.08 -37.71 25.72
CA THR A 38 14.01 -37.30 27.13
C THR A 38 12.76 -37.80 27.85
N GLY A 39 11.74 -38.23 27.15
CA GLY A 39 10.43 -38.61 27.70
C GLY A 39 9.60 -37.43 28.21
N HIS A 40 10.08 -36.17 28.04
CA HIS A 40 9.35 -34.97 28.42
C HIS A 40 8.50 -34.46 27.26
N LEU A 41 7.61 -33.49 27.56
CA LEU A 41 6.78 -32.85 26.55
C LEU A 41 7.65 -32.27 25.42
N ALA A 42 7.22 -32.50 24.17
CA ALA A 42 7.85 -31.93 23.01
C ALA A 42 7.13 -30.66 22.55
N SER A 43 7.89 -29.70 22.04
CA SER A 43 7.37 -28.45 21.45
C SER A 43 7.52 -28.45 19.94
N VAL A 44 6.50 -28.01 19.22
CA VAL A 44 6.57 -27.83 17.76
C VAL A 44 7.47 -26.67 17.30
N THR A 45 7.96 -25.88 18.24
CA THR A 45 8.85 -24.72 17.99
C THR A 45 10.27 -24.91 18.56
N ASP A 46 10.54 -26.02 19.27
CA ASP A 46 11.85 -26.30 19.84
C ASP A 46 12.47 -27.58 19.27
N PRO A 47 13.40 -27.47 18.29
CA PRO A 47 14.07 -28.60 17.66
C PRO A 47 14.82 -29.53 18.63
N ASN A 48 15.23 -29.04 19.81
CA ASN A 48 15.92 -29.87 20.82
C ASN A 48 15.00 -30.94 21.40
N THR A 49 13.69 -30.78 21.30
CA THR A 49 12.70 -31.75 21.79
C THR A 49 12.36 -32.84 20.76
N TRP A 50 12.86 -32.72 19.51
CA TRP A 50 12.60 -33.66 18.45
C TRP A 50 13.70 -34.74 18.39
N ALA A 51 13.40 -35.83 17.67
CA ALA A 51 14.27 -36.98 17.53
C ALA A 51 14.34 -37.44 16.05
N GLY A 52 15.23 -38.38 15.78
CA GLY A 52 15.22 -39.09 14.49
C GLY A 52 14.07 -40.09 14.41
N PHE A 53 13.72 -40.48 13.17
CA PHE A 53 12.66 -41.47 12.93
C PHE A 53 12.88 -42.77 13.70
N ASP A 54 14.06 -43.39 13.57
CA ASP A 54 14.40 -44.66 14.24
C ASP A 54 14.38 -44.56 15.77
N GLU A 55 14.78 -43.41 16.33
CA GLU A 55 14.70 -43.17 17.78
C GLU A 55 13.24 -43.19 18.26
N CYS A 56 12.32 -42.57 17.46
CA CYS A 56 10.88 -42.55 17.77
C CYS A 56 10.27 -43.93 17.64
N VAL A 57 10.61 -44.70 16.55
CA VAL A 57 10.15 -46.08 16.37
C VAL A 57 10.64 -46.99 17.48
N ASN A 58 11.90 -46.85 17.89
CA ASN A 58 12.46 -47.61 19.03
C ASN A 58 11.77 -47.27 20.35
N ALA A 59 11.44 -46.02 20.60
CA ALA A 59 10.71 -45.63 21.81
C ALA A 59 9.30 -46.22 21.89
N MET A 60 8.66 -46.55 20.74
CA MET A 60 7.37 -47.24 20.70
C MET A 60 7.42 -48.62 21.36
N SER A 61 8.58 -49.29 21.35
CA SER A 61 8.74 -50.64 22.01
C SER A 61 8.54 -50.59 23.52
N SER A 62 8.63 -49.42 24.16
CA SER A 62 8.34 -49.25 25.59
C SER A 62 6.86 -49.46 25.94
N GLY A 63 5.94 -49.39 24.97
CA GLY A 63 4.49 -49.43 25.22
C GLY A 63 3.90 -48.17 25.89
N TRP A 64 4.71 -47.13 26.16
CA TRP A 64 4.26 -45.87 26.78
C TRP A 64 3.59 -44.91 25.81
N TYR A 65 3.84 -45.06 24.53
CA TYR A 65 3.39 -44.14 23.49
C TYR A 65 2.38 -44.81 22.56
N ALA A 66 1.45 -44.00 22.04
CA ALA A 66 0.40 -44.47 21.15
C ALA A 66 0.78 -44.37 19.65
N GLY A 67 1.85 -43.59 19.33
CA GLY A 67 2.32 -43.47 17.96
C GLY A 67 3.44 -42.41 17.79
N ILE A 68 3.84 -42.22 16.55
CA ILE A 68 4.84 -41.22 16.19
C ILE A 68 4.20 -40.07 15.39
N GLY A 69 4.86 -38.95 15.31
CA GLY A 69 4.40 -37.80 14.55
C GLY A 69 5.55 -37.00 13.96
N PHE A 70 5.30 -36.34 12.85
CA PHE A 70 6.24 -35.49 12.17
C PHE A 70 5.95 -34.01 12.49
N VAL A 71 6.96 -33.24 12.86
CA VAL A 71 6.82 -31.81 13.13
C VAL A 71 7.06 -31.04 11.85
N LEU A 72 6.03 -30.34 11.38
CA LEU A 72 6.12 -29.46 10.19
C LEU A 72 6.83 -28.16 10.52
N THR A 73 7.77 -27.78 9.66
CA THR A 73 8.58 -26.57 9.80
C THR A 73 8.66 -25.80 8.48
N GLU A 74 9.15 -24.59 8.53
CA GLU A 74 9.41 -23.81 7.30
C GLU A 74 10.62 -24.33 6.49
N ASN A 75 11.39 -25.26 7.04
CA ASN A 75 12.62 -25.78 6.44
C ASN A 75 12.43 -27.14 5.76
N ASP A 76 11.25 -27.73 5.83
CA ASP A 76 10.90 -28.96 5.09
C ASP A 76 9.87 -28.65 3.99
N PRO A 77 9.80 -29.46 2.92
CA PRO A 77 8.89 -29.17 1.83
C PRO A 77 7.46 -29.66 2.05
N TYR A 78 7.12 -30.22 3.20
CA TYR A 78 5.89 -30.98 3.37
C TYR A 78 4.73 -30.15 3.89
N SER A 79 3.55 -30.47 3.40
CA SER A 79 2.26 -30.01 3.92
C SER A 79 1.32 -31.19 4.12
N PHE A 80 0.47 -31.07 5.14
CA PHE A 80 -0.54 -32.06 5.45
C PHE A 80 -1.94 -31.50 5.19
N ILE A 81 -2.76 -32.30 4.53
CA ILE A 81 -4.19 -32.11 4.41
C ILE A 81 -4.84 -33.19 5.27
N ASP A 82 -5.48 -32.78 6.36
CA ASP A 82 -6.21 -33.66 7.27
C ASP A 82 -7.71 -33.61 6.95
N LEU A 83 -8.25 -34.74 6.57
CA LEU A 83 -9.67 -34.96 6.27
C LEU A 83 -10.31 -35.65 7.48
N ASP A 84 -10.93 -34.90 8.33
CA ASP A 84 -11.58 -35.37 9.57
C ASP A 84 -12.87 -36.19 9.31
N ASP A 85 -13.27 -36.99 10.29
CA ASP A 85 -14.56 -37.69 10.30
C ASP A 85 -15.74 -36.71 10.12
N THR A 86 -16.51 -36.89 9.05
CA THR A 86 -17.67 -36.07 8.69
C THR A 86 -18.90 -36.29 9.56
N LYS A 87 -18.86 -37.28 10.46
CA LYS A 87 -19.95 -37.63 11.39
C LYS A 87 -21.29 -37.91 10.68
N GLY A 88 -21.22 -38.51 9.50
CA GLY A 88 -22.39 -38.87 8.69
C GLY A 88 -22.90 -37.74 7.77
N ASP A 89 -22.19 -36.61 7.67
CA ASP A 89 -22.49 -35.59 6.66
C ASP A 89 -22.01 -36.08 5.27
N GLN A 90 -22.94 -36.62 4.48
CA GLN A 90 -22.66 -37.14 3.16
C GLN A 90 -22.10 -36.08 2.20
N THR A 91 -22.59 -34.83 2.31
CA THR A 91 -22.11 -33.75 1.46
C THR A 91 -20.67 -33.38 1.77
N ALA A 92 -20.27 -33.40 3.07
CA ALA A 92 -18.89 -33.20 3.46
C ALA A 92 -18.01 -34.36 3.02
N LEU A 93 -18.48 -35.60 3.12
CA LEU A 93 -17.77 -36.79 2.64
C LEU A 93 -17.50 -36.72 1.14
N ASP A 94 -18.52 -36.41 0.34
CA ASP A 94 -18.39 -36.29 -1.13
C ASP A 94 -17.32 -35.24 -1.50
N ARG A 95 -17.25 -34.11 -0.75
CA ARG A 95 -16.19 -33.10 -0.94
C ARG A 95 -14.80 -33.63 -0.56
N GLN A 96 -14.69 -34.33 0.56
CA GLN A 96 -13.41 -34.93 0.95
C GLN A 96 -12.93 -35.97 -0.08
N ILE A 97 -13.82 -36.77 -0.65
CA ILE A 97 -13.51 -37.73 -1.73
C ILE A 97 -12.97 -36.98 -2.97
N LYS A 98 -13.60 -35.86 -3.35
CA LYS A 98 -13.13 -35.06 -4.48
C LYS A 98 -11.74 -34.49 -4.19
N ILE A 99 -11.50 -33.87 -3.00
CA ILE A 99 -10.19 -33.39 -2.60
C ILE A 99 -9.15 -34.49 -2.63
N PHE A 100 -9.46 -35.67 -2.05
CA PHE A 100 -8.57 -36.81 -2.06
C PHE A 100 -8.20 -37.25 -3.48
N ASN A 101 -9.13 -37.18 -4.44
CA ASN A 101 -8.88 -37.54 -5.81
C ASN A 101 -8.02 -36.52 -6.56
N GLU A 102 -8.19 -35.22 -6.29
CA GLU A 102 -7.40 -34.15 -6.89
C GLU A 102 -5.94 -34.14 -6.40
N PHE A 103 -5.73 -34.39 -5.10
CA PHE A 103 -4.39 -34.49 -4.53
C PHE A 103 -3.84 -35.91 -4.69
N ASN A 104 -3.30 -36.22 -5.87
CA ASN A 104 -2.72 -37.51 -6.17
C ASN A 104 -1.33 -37.68 -5.53
N SER A 105 -1.29 -37.88 -4.20
CA SER A 105 -0.08 -37.98 -3.39
C SER A 105 -0.24 -39.09 -2.34
N TYR A 106 0.83 -39.38 -1.60
CA TYR A 106 0.79 -40.34 -0.49
C TYR A 106 -0.31 -39.98 0.49
N ALA A 107 -1.10 -40.95 0.89
CA ALA A 107 -2.12 -40.78 1.90
C ALA A 107 -2.25 -42.01 2.79
N GLU A 108 -2.51 -41.76 4.09
CA GLU A 108 -2.68 -42.75 5.11
C GLU A 108 -3.96 -42.54 5.93
N ARG A 109 -4.44 -43.56 6.63
CA ARG A 109 -5.53 -43.41 7.57
C ARG A 109 -5.04 -42.73 8.83
N SER A 110 -5.86 -41.83 9.36
CA SER A 110 -5.59 -41.19 10.64
C SER A 110 -5.62 -42.20 11.79
N PRO A 111 -5.02 -41.90 12.96
CA PRO A 111 -5.02 -42.85 14.10
C PRO A 111 -6.40 -43.24 14.61
N SER A 112 -7.45 -42.48 14.33
CA SER A 112 -8.83 -42.81 14.65
C SER A 112 -9.45 -43.87 13.68
N GLY A 113 -8.84 -44.08 12.52
CA GLY A 113 -9.35 -44.92 11.43
C GLY A 113 -10.48 -44.32 10.62
N SER A 114 -11.04 -43.15 11.03
CA SER A 114 -12.20 -42.49 10.38
C SER A 114 -11.85 -41.28 9.54
N GLY A 115 -10.59 -40.83 9.52
CA GLY A 115 -10.08 -39.71 8.73
C GLY A 115 -8.89 -40.12 7.86
N LEU A 116 -8.44 -39.24 6.98
CA LEU A 116 -7.30 -39.42 6.10
C LEU A 116 -6.32 -38.28 6.22
N HIS A 117 -5.02 -38.59 6.22
CA HIS A 117 -3.93 -37.63 6.07
C HIS A 117 -3.39 -37.75 4.64
N ILE A 118 -3.42 -36.68 3.87
CA ILE A 118 -2.75 -36.57 2.57
C ILE A 118 -1.49 -35.72 2.76
N ILE A 119 -0.37 -36.26 2.29
CA ILE A 119 0.93 -35.56 2.41
C ILE A 119 1.37 -35.11 1.04
N VAL A 120 1.71 -33.85 0.91
CA VAL A 120 2.13 -33.23 -0.36
C VAL A 120 3.39 -32.38 -0.14
N LYS A 121 4.13 -32.08 -1.22
CA LYS A 121 5.12 -31.02 -1.25
C LYS A 121 4.44 -29.72 -1.65
N GLY A 122 4.72 -28.66 -0.90
CA GLY A 122 4.15 -27.33 -1.06
C GLY A 122 4.13 -26.58 0.26
N ALA A 123 3.88 -25.30 0.22
CA ALA A 123 3.79 -24.43 1.40
C ALA A 123 2.57 -23.51 1.32
N ILE A 124 1.96 -23.26 2.48
CA ILE A 124 0.85 -22.32 2.64
C ILE A 124 1.25 -21.24 3.66
N PRO A 125 0.71 -20.02 3.55
CA PRO A 125 1.07 -18.91 4.45
C PRO A 125 0.73 -19.17 5.93
N SER A 126 -0.29 -19.98 6.20
CA SER A 126 -0.69 -20.34 7.58
C SER A 126 -1.61 -21.55 7.58
N GLY A 127 -1.64 -22.30 8.69
CA GLY A 127 -2.60 -23.41 8.85
C GLY A 127 -4.03 -22.92 8.81
N ARG A 128 -4.91 -23.68 8.14
CA ARG A 128 -6.37 -23.41 8.07
C ARG A 128 -7.18 -24.64 8.38
N ARG A 129 -8.34 -24.40 8.99
CA ARG A 129 -9.35 -25.43 9.26
C ARG A 129 -10.71 -24.97 8.79
N ARG A 130 -11.43 -25.80 8.02
CA ARG A 130 -12.78 -25.52 7.56
C ARG A 130 -13.53 -26.78 7.16
N SER A 131 -14.76 -26.94 7.64
CA SER A 131 -15.70 -27.98 7.16
C SER A 131 -15.09 -29.39 7.13
N PHE A 132 -14.48 -29.84 8.23
CA PHE A 132 -13.80 -31.14 8.37
C PHE A 132 -12.52 -31.30 7.51
N ILE A 133 -11.91 -30.20 7.07
CA ILE A 133 -10.66 -30.17 6.34
C ILE A 133 -9.68 -29.27 7.11
N GLU A 134 -8.47 -29.77 7.37
CA GLU A 134 -7.38 -28.97 7.96
C GLU A 134 -6.17 -29.05 7.03
N VAL A 135 -5.44 -27.92 6.89
CA VAL A 135 -4.22 -27.85 6.07
C VAL A 135 -3.13 -27.14 6.87
N TYR A 136 -1.93 -27.73 6.92
CA TYR A 136 -0.78 -27.22 7.67
C TYR A 136 0.52 -27.44 6.91
N SER A 137 1.44 -26.46 6.97
CA SER A 137 2.81 -26.53 6.45
C SER A 137 3.87 -26.23 7.51
N SER A 138 3.50 -25.71 8.67
CA SER A 138 4.45 -25.36 9.74
C SER A 138 3.75 -25.25 11.10
N LEU A 139 4.54 -25.18 12.16
CA LEU A 139 4.11 -24.95 13.55
C LEU A 139 3.05 -25.96 14.04
N ARG A 140 3.11 -27.17 13.51
CA ARG A 140 2.20 -28.27 13.87
C ARG A 140 2.96 -29.58 13.86
N TYR A 141 2.64 -30.52 14.74
CA TYR A 141 3.02 -31.91 14.53
C TYR A 141 1.80 -32.70 14.01
N MET A 142 2.05 -33.56 13.06
CA MET A 142 1.03 -34.43 12.46
C MET A 142 1.33 -35.87 12.81
N THR A 143 0.32 -36.57 13.30
CA THR A 143 0.46 -38.01 13.64
C THR A 143 0.62 -38.82 12.38
N MET A 144 1.59 -39.74 12.37
CA MET A 144 1.87 -40.65 11.26
C MET A 144 1.58 -42.08 11.66
N THR A 145 0.88 -42.83 10.79
CA THR A 145 0.44 -44.19 11.08
C THR A 145 1.12 -45.25 10.25
N GLY A 146 1.54 -44.92 9.02
CA GLY A 146 1.97 -45.87 8.01
C GLY A 146 0.85 -46.83 7.53
N ASP A 147 -0.42 -46.57 7.92
CA ASP A 147 -1.58 -47.31 7.41
C ASP A 147 -1.98 -46.72 6.05
N ILE A 148 -1.33 -47.20 4.99
CA ILE A 148 -1.44 -46.67 3.66
C ILE A 148 -2.89 -46.77 3.15
N TYR A 149 -3.46 -45.63 2.75
CA TYR A 149 -4.71 -45.56 2.00
C TYR A 149 -4.45 -45.39 0.49
N ARG A 150 -3.44 -44.58 0.13
CA ARG A 150 -2.93 -44.44 -1.23
C ARG A 150 -1.40 -44.53 -1.23
N ASN A 151 -0.89 -45.59 -1.91
CA ASN A 151 0.54 -45.79 -2.11
C ASN A 151 1.00 -45.02 -3.36
N ALA A 152 1.38 -43.76 -3.18
CA ALA A 152 1.92 -42.87 -4.21
C ALA A 152 3.17 -42.14 -3.69
N PRO A 153 4.06 -41.62 -4.56
CA PRO A 153 5.08 -40.68 -4.13
C PRO A 153 4.46 -39.46 -3.49
N ILE A 154 5.21 -38.76 -2.62
CA ILE A 154 4.81 -37.42 -2.14
C ILE A 154 5.05 -36.44 -3.30
N ASN A 155 3.97 -36.05 -3.96
CA ASN A 155 4.01 -35.24 -5.15
C ASN A 155 4.05 -33.72 -4.79
N ASP A 156 4.66 -32.92 -5.68
CA ASP A 156 4.56 -31.46 -5.61
C ASP A 156 3.15 -31.05 -6.03
N CYS A 157 2.42 -30.50 -5.08
CA CYS A 157 1.05 -30.02 -5.23
C CYS A 157 0.94 -28.56 -4.77
N ASN A 158 2.03 -27.79 -4.78
CA ASN A 158 2.08 -26.45 -4.22
C ASN A 158 0.97 -25.54 -4.76
N GLU A 159 0.71 -25.56 -6.05
CA GLU A 159 -0.33 -24.72 -6.67
C GLU A 159 -1.73 -25.13 -6.25
N LEU A 160 -2.03 -26.43 -6.35
CA LEU A 160 -3.33 -26.98 -5.94
C LEU A 160 -3.58 -26.75 -4.44
N LEU A 161 -2.55 -26.91 -3.62
CA LEU A 161 -2.58 -26.66 -2.19
C LEU A 161 -2.92 -25.19 -1.88
N ASN A 162 -2.32 -24.26 -2.59
CA ASN A 162 -2.61 -22.82 -2.43
C ASN A 162 -4.00 -22.44 -2.94
N VAL A 163 -4.51 -23.09 -4.00
CA VAL A 163 -5.90 -22.93 -4.45
C VAL A 163 -6.86 -23.41 -3.38
N LEU A 164 -6.64 -24.62 -2.81
CA LEU A 164 -7.45 -25.15 -1.71
C LEU A 164 -7.40 -24.21 -0.50
N TRP A 165 -6.22 -23.77 -0.10
CA TRP A 165 -6.02 -22.83 1.00
C TRP A 165 -6.74 -21.49 0.76
N GLY A 166 -6.69 -20.96 -0.47
CA GLY A 166 -7.43 -19.78 -0.88
C GLY A 166 -8.93 -19.94 -0.74
N GLN A 167 -9.49 -21.06 -1.19
CA GLN A 167 -10.91 -21.36 -1.05
C GLN A 167 -11.33 -21.56 0.41
N MET A 168 -10.48 -22.17 1.23
CA MET A 168 -10.71 -22.28 2.66
C MET A 168 -10.75 -20.91 3.35
N GLY A 169 -10.15 -19.90 2.75
CA GLY A 169 -10.17 -18.51 3.21
C GLY A 169 -11.31 -17.66 2.64
N GLN A 170 -11.94 -18.06 1.55
CA GLN A 170 -13.08 -17.32 0.99
C GLN A 170 -14.24 -17.37 1.97
N GLY A 171 -14.58 -16.24 2.57
CA GLY A 171 -15.58 -16.11 3.63
C GLY A 171 -15.01 -16.30 5.06
N SER A 172 -13.77 -16.66 5.25
CA SER A 172 -13.08 -16.48 6.52
C SER A 172 -12.34 -15.14 6.45
N VAL A 173 -12.85 -14.13 7.12
CA VAL A 173 -11.98 -13.08 7.63
C VAL A 173 -10.89 -13.82 8.41
N ALA A 174 -9.64 -13.72 7.98
CA ALA A 174 -8.53 -14.13 8.80
C ALA A 174 -8.71 -13.42 10.13
N VAL A 175 -9.02 -14.20 11.18
CA VAL A 175 -9.24 -13.64 12.49
C VAL A 175 -7.88 -13.37 13.06
N ALA A 176 -7.32 -12.23 12.67
CA ALA A 176 -6.38 -11.57 13.51
C ALA A 176 -7.09 -11.29 14.84
N HIS A 177 -6.42 -11.50 15.97
CA HIS A 177 -6.84 -11.00 17.26
C HIS A 177 -7.02 -9.49 17.16
N TYR A 178 -8.20 -9.03 16.78
CA TYR A 178 -8.59 -7.64 16.94
C TYR A 178 -8.97 -7.44 18.40
N ALA A 179 -8.01 -7.09 19.21
CA ALA A 179 -8.28 -6.41 20.46
C ALA A 179 -8.87 -5.05 20.11
N GLY A 180 -10.20 -4.96 20.20
CA GLY A 180 -10.96 -3.73 20.16
C GLY A 180 -10.83 -2.96 18.87
N LEU A 181 -11.84 -3.02 18.00
CA LEU A 181 -12.18 -1.90 17.10
C LEU A 181 -13.32 -2.32 16.15
N ALA A 182 -14.45 -2.12 16.51
CA ALA A 182 -15.65 -1.48 15.97
C ALA A 182 -16.53 -1.37 17.20
N GLU A 183 -16.91 -0.18 17.55
CA GLU A 183 -18.04 -0.04 18.47
C GLU A 183 -19.16 -0.88 17.91
N ALA A 184 -19.61 -1.85 18.69
CA ALA A 184 -20.76 -2.64 18.30
C ALA A 184 -21.90 -1.65 17.99
N LYS A 185 -22.60 -1.84 16.90
CA LYS A 185 -23.73 -0.99 16.51
C LYS A 185 -24.78 -0.89 17.63
N GLU A 186 -24.74 -1.83 18.56
CA GLU A 186 -25.61 -1.96 19.72
C GLU A 186 -24.77 -2.21 20.97
N THR A 187 -25.23 -1.71 22.12
CA THR A 187 -24.58 -1.98 23.39
C THR A 187 -24.81 -3.44 23.82
N ASP A 188 -23.98 -3.95 24.75
CA ASP A 188 -24.15 -5.30 25.31
C ASP A 188 -25.55 -5.50 25.89
N GLU A 189 -26.11 -4.46 26.50
CA GLU A 189 -27.49 -4.46 27.06
C GLU A 189 -28.56 -4.53 25.96
N GLN A 190 -28.38 -3.84 24.84
CA GLN A 190 -29.30 -3.91 23.71
C GLN A 190 -29.29 -5.30 23.06
N VAL A 191 -28.12 -5.89 22.88
CA VAL A 191 -27.97 -7.28 22.38
C VAL A 191 -28.61 -8.27 23.34
N TYR A 192 -28.39 -8.12 24.66
CA TYR A 192 -29.02 -8.96 25.68
C TYR A 192 -30.54 -8.87 25.63
N ASN A 193 -31.10 -7.67 25.63
CA ASN A 193 -32.55 -7.45 25.62
C ASN A 193 -33.23 -8.02 24.36
N ARG A 194 -32.54 -7.92 23.19
CA ARG A 194 -33.04 -8.55 21.96
C ARG A 194 -33.01 -10.06 22.02
N ALA A 195 -31.97 -10.64 22.59
CA ALA A 195 -31.85 -12.08 22.75
C ALA A 195 -32.90 -12.63 23.71
N VAL A 196 -33.21 -11.93 24.80
CA VAL A 196 -34.27 -12.29 25.76
C VAL A 196 -35.65 -12.15 25.13
N ALA A 197 -35.88 -11.16 24.30
CA ALA A 197 -37.19 -10.92 23.65
C ALA A 197 -37.50 -11.91 22.51
N ALA A 198 -36.57 -12.76 22.11
CA ALA A 198 -36.75 -13.71 21.02
C ALA A 198 -37.52 -14.96 21.43
N ALA A 199 -38.00 -15.75 20.47
CA ALA A 199 -38.75 -16.98 20.73
C ALA A 199 -37.99 -18.02 21.59
N ASN A 200 -36.66 -17.96 21.60
CA ASN A 200 -35.78 -18.77 22.45
C ASN A 200 -35.18 -17.99 23.63
N GLY A 201 -35.80 -16.88 24.00
CA GLY A 201 -35.28 -15.93 25.00
C GLY A 201 -35.13 -16.55 26.39
N ASP A 202 -36.07 -17.38 26.81
CA ASP A 202 -36.02 -18.11 28.09
C ASP A 202 -34.75 -18.99 28.16
N LYS A 203 -34.48 -19.72 27.09
CA LYS A 203 -33.27 -20.56 26.98
C LYS A 203 -31.98 -19.72 27.03
N PHE A 204 -31.96 -18.57 26.35
CA PHE A 204 -30.85 -17.64 26.41
C PHE A 204 -30.64 -17.10 27.81
N ALA A 205 -31.69 -16.64 28.47
CA ALA A 205 -31.64 -16.08 29.83
C ALA A 205 -31.12 -17.11 30.85
N GLU A 206 -31.56 -18.36 30.77
CA GLU A 206 -31.08 -19.44 31.63
C GLU A 206 -29.61 -19.74 31.42
N LEU A 207 -29.15 -19.87 30.15
CA LEU A 207 -27.74 -20.06 29.82
C LEU A 207 -26.91 -18.87 30.27
N TYR A 208 -27.39 -17.66 30.06
CA TYR A 208 -26.69 -16.45 30.48
C TYR A 208 -26.57 -16.35 32.01
N ALA A 209 -27.57 -16.84 32.75
CA ALA A 209 -27.55 -16.96 34.20
C ALA A 209 -26.66 -18.12 34.70
N GLY A 210 -26.10 -18.95 33.82
CA GLY A 210 -25.25 -20.10 34.16
C GLY A 210 -26.00 -21.40 34.40
N LYS A 211 -27.31 -21.45 34.13
CA LYS A 211 -28.15 -22.64 34.28
C LYS A 211 -28.12 -23.45 33.00
N TRP A 212 -27.44 -24.57 32.98
CA TRP A 212 -27.26 -25.44 31.80
C TRP A 212 -27.63 -26.88 32.04
N GLU A 213 -27.70 -27.28 33.31
CA GLU A 213 -27.98 -28.66 33.73
C GLU A 213 -29.38 -29.10 33.27
N GLY A 214 -29.46 -30.26 32.66
CA GLY A 214 -30.69 -30.75 32.05
C GLY A 214 -30.96 -30.26 30.62
N MET A 215 -30.31 -29.20 30.14
CA MET A 215 -30.41 -28.72 28.76
C MET A 215 -29.27 -29.23 27.85
N TYR A 216 -28.09 -29.44 28.43
CA TYR A 216 -26.92 -29.91 27.69
C TYR A 216 -26.18 -31.01 28.41
N ALA A 217 -25.53 -31.87 27.65
CA ALA A 217 -24.79 -32.99 28.22
C ALA A 217 -23.48 -32.57 28.91
N SER A 218 -22.99 -31.35 28.65
CA SER A 218 -21.82 -30.77 29.30
C SER A 218 -21.88 -29.26 29.32
N GLN A 219 -21.22 -28.65 30.31
CA GLN A 219 -21.08 -27.22 30.41
C GLN A 219 -20.36 -26.60 29.19
N SER A 220 -19.40 -27.34 28.57
CA SER A 220 -18.75 -26.86 27.36
C SER A 220 -19.70 -26.78 26.15
N GLU A 221 -20.70 -27.66 26.05
CA GLU A 221 -21.74 -27.57 25.04
C GLU A 221 -22.67 -26.38 25.29
N ALA A 222 -22.98 -26.08 26.54
CA ALA A 222 -23.73 -24.92 26.95
C ALA A 222 -22.97 -23.60 26.64
N ASP A 223 -21.66 -23.56 26.87
CA ASP A 223 -20.81 -22.42 26.50
C ASP A 223 -20.91 -22.14 24.99
N PHE A 224 -20.74 -23.18 24.15
CA PHE A 224 -20.89 -23.06 22.70
C PHE A 224 -22.27 -22.56 22.30
N ALA A 225 -23.33 -23.11 22.91
CA ALA A 225 -24.70 -22.70 22.60
C ALA A 225 -24.95 -21.23 22.97
N LEU A 226 -24.44 -20.77 24.10
CA LEU A 226 -24.54 -19.37 24.49
C LEU A 226 -23.79 -18.45 23.51
N VAL A 227 -22.55 -18.83 23.12
CA VAL A 227 -21.76 -18.07 22.16
C VAL A 227 -22.47 -18.04 20.79
N ASP A 228 -23.03 -19.17 20.32
CA ASP A 228 -23.79 -19.25 19.06
C ASP A 228 -25.02 -18.32 19.09
N ILE A 229 -25.76 -18.26 20.22
CA ILE A 229 -26.93 -17.39 20.36
C ILE A 229 -26.48 -15.91 20.34
N ILE A 230 -25.46 -15.52 21.08
CA ILE A 230 -24.96 -14.15 21.08
C ILE A 230 -24.47 -13.76 19.67
N ALA A 231 -23.76 -14.67 18.98
CA ALA A 231 -23.23 -14.45 17.63
C ALA A 231 -24.30 -14.23 16.56
N PHE A 232 -25.53 -14.73 16.79
CA PHE A 232 -26.68 -14.43 15.93
C PHE A 232 -27.08 -12.96 15.96
N TYR A 233 -26.96 -12.30 17.11
CA TYR A 233 -27.36 -10.90 17.31
C TYR A 233 -26.23 -9.90 17.04
N THR A 234 -24.98 -10.30 17.26
CA THR A 234 -23.79 -9.49 16.97
C THR A 234 -22.67 -10.33 16.41
N GLN A 235 -22.03 -9.85 15.35
CA GLN A 235 -20.84 -10.48 14.80
C GLN A 235 -19.52 -9.87 15.33
N ASN A 236 -19.62 -8.96 16.31
CA ASN A 236 -18.47 -8.36 16.97
C ASN A 236 -17.90 -9.34 17.99
N ARG A 237 -16.74 -9.94 17.67
CA ARG A 237 -16.08 -10.94 18.50
C ARG A 237 -15.71 -10.45 19.89
N ALA A 238 -15.27 -9.20 20.01
CA ALA A 238 -14.93 -8.60 21.30
C ALA A 238 -16.19 -8.45 22.16
N GLN A 239 -17.33 -8.09 21.56
CA GLN A 239 -18.60 -7.99 22.23
C GLN A 239 -19.10 -9.37 22.67
N ILE A 240 -19.06 -10.38 21.79
CA ILE A 240 -19.44 -11.76 22.13
C ILE A 240 -18.58 -12.28 23.28
N SER A 241 -17.25 -12.10 23.22
CA SER A 241 -16.32 -12.50 24.27
C SER A 241 -16.64 -11.83 25.60
N ARG A 242 -16.93 -10.52 25.57
CA ARG A 242 -17.25 -9.73 26.75
C ARG A 242 -18.57 -10.17 27.38
N MET A 243 -19.62 -10.34 26.56
CA MET A 243 -20.93 -10.82 27.00
C MET A 243 -20.87 -12.26 27.53
N PHE A 244 -20.11 -13.16 26.85
CA PHE A 244 -19.92 -14.51 27.35
C PHE A 244 -19.20 -14.51 28.72
N ARG A 245 -18.13 -13.73 28.87
CA ARG A 245 -17.41 -13.61 30.15
C ARG A 245 -18.23 -12.96 31.25
N ALA A 246 -19.17 -12.07 30.91
CA ALA A 246 -20.09 -11.48 31.86
C ALA A 246 -21.20 -12.45 32.32
N SER A 247 -21.48 -13.51 31.55
CA SER A 247 -22.49 -14.51 31.89
C SER A 247 -22.06 -15.44 33.03
N GLY A 248 -23.03 -16.13 33.66
CA GLY A 248 -22.77 -17.15 34.66
C GLY A 248 -21.91 -18.31 34.15
N LEU A 249 -22.06 -18.70 32.88
CA LEU A 249 -21.19 -19.71 32.24
C LEU A 249 -19.75 -19.22 32.07
N GLY A 250 -19.54 -17.93 31.88
CA GLY A 250 -18.23 -17.32 31.69
C GLY A 250 -17.40 -17.17 32.98
N GLN A 251 -17.92 -17.44 34.16
CA GLN A 251 -17.25 -17.19 35.44
C GLN A 251 -16.20 -18.25 35.81
N ARG A 252 -16.23 -19.44 35.24
CA ARG A 252 -15.27 -20.49 35.54
C ARG A 252 -13.87 -20.24 34.98
N ASP A 253 -12.85 -20.82 35.57
CA ASP A 253 -11.45 -20.57 35.18
C ASP A 253 -11.11 -20.96 33.73
N LYS A 254 -11.71 -22.05 33.22
CA LYS A 254 -11.56 -22.41 31.79
C LYS A 254 -12.15 -21.37 30.83
N ALA A 255 -13.27 -20.76 31.19
CA ALA A 255 -13.95 -19.75 30.38
C ALA A 255 -13.24 -18.38 30.41
N LYS A 256 -12.39 -18.13 31.40
CA LYS A 256 -11.58 -16.92 31.48
C LYS A 256 -10.35 -16.95 30.55
N ARG A 257 -9.96 -18.13 30.08
CA ARG A 257 -8.79 -18.31 29.21
C ARG A 257 -9.07 -17.83 27.79
N ASP A 258 -8.15 -17.03 27.24
CA ASP A 258 -8.27 -16.45 25.91
C ASP A 258 -8.26 -17.51 24.78
N ASP A 259 -7.45 -18.57 24.93
CA ASP A 259 -7.40 -19.68 23.98
C ASP A 259 -8.74 -20.43 23.87
N TYR A 260 -9.42 -20.64 25.00
CA TYR A 260 -10.72 -21.31 25.04
C TYR A 260 -11.82 -20.46 24.39
N VAL A 261 -11.89 -19.17 24.71
CA VAL A 261 -12.87 -18.27 24.13
C VAL A 261 -12.63 -18.08 22.62
N SER A 262 -11.37 -17.92 22.23
CA SER A 262 -10.99 -17.84 20.81
C SER A 262 -11.34 -19.12 20.04
N TYR A 263 -11.13 -20.30 20.64
CA TYR A 263 -11.52 -21.56 20.05
C TYR A 263 -13.04 -21.65 19.83
N MET A 264 -13.86 -21.26 20.82
CA MET A 264 -15.30 -21.25 20.68
C MET A 264 -15.79 -20.29 19.58
N LEU A 265 -15.25 -19.08 19.56
CA LEU A 265 -15.58 -18.08 18.55
C LEU A 265 -15.22 -18.56 17.15
N ASN A 266 -14.02 -19.13 16.97
CA ASN A 266 -13.61 -19.69 15.67
C ASN A 266 -14.59 -20.76 15.20
N LYS A 267 -14.93 -21.71 16.07
CA LYS A 267 -15.83 -22.80 15.75
C LYS A 267 -17.27 -22.33 15.46
N CYS A 268 -17.74 -21.29 16.15
CA CYS A 268 -19.02 -20.66 15.88
C CYS A 268 -19.06 -20.03 14.48
N PHE A 269 -18.03 -19.21 14.17
CA PHE A 269 -17.98 -18.52 12.88
C PHE A 269 -17.69 -19.46 11.71
N ASP A 270 -16.93 -20.54 11.90
CA ASP A 270 -16.69 -21.57 10.86
C ASP A 270 -18.01 -22.22 10.38
N ARG A 271 -19.00 -22.36 11.25
CA ARG A 271 -20.33 -22.92 10.88
C ARG A 271 -21.16 -21.94 10.04
N MET A 272 -20.87 -20.66 10.10
CA MET A 272 -21.58 -19.61 9.34
C MET A 272 -21.04 -19.42 7.93
N LEU A 273 -19.89 -20.04 7.60
CA LEU A 273 -19.26 -19.94 6.28
C LEU A 273 -19.87 -20.89 5.27
N PRO A 274 -19.97 -20.50 3.97
CA PRO A 274 -20.36 -21.42 2.92
C PRO A 274 -19.34 -22.56 2.80
N PRO A 275 -19.73 -23.77 2.37
CA PRO A 275 -18.82 -24.88 2.17
C PRO A 275 -17.74 -24.56 1.13
N VAL A 276 -16.59 -25.26 1.21
CA VAL A 276 -15.52 -25.15 0.20
C VAL A 276 -16.06 -25.61 -1.17
N ASP A 277 -15.89 -24.79 -2.20
CA ASP A 277 -16.24 -25.10 -3.58
C ASP A 277 -15.18 -26.03 -4.19
N VAL A 278 -15.41 -27.34 -4.08
CA VAL A 278 -14.49 -28.36 -4.61
C VAL A 278 -14.73 -28.62 -6.10
N ASP A 279 -15.93 -28.38 -6.61
CA ASP A 279 -16.25 -28.59 -8.01
C ASP A 279 -15.50 -27.61 -8.92
N GLY A 280 -15.28 -26.38 -8.44
CA GLY A 280 -14.45 -25.38 -9.12
C GLY A 280 -12.94 -25.51 -8.88
N LEU A 281 -12.48 -26.43 -8.01
CA LEU A 281 -11.07 -26.53 -7.63
C LEU A 281 -10.16 -26.80 -8.82
N ARG A 282 -10.54 -27.74 -9.68
CA ARG A 282 -9.77 -28.12 -10.87
C ARG A 282 -9.72 -27.01 -11.90
N ASN A 283 -10.85 -26.36 -12.16
CA ASN A 283 -10.91 -25.23 -13.10
C ASN A 283 -10.01 -24.09 -12.64
N LYS A 284 -10.04 -23.78 -11.34
CA LYS A 284 -9.15 -22.73 -10.76
C LYS A 284 -7.68 -23.13 -10.79
N LEU A 285 -7.37 -24.42 -10.66
CA LEU A 285 -6.02 -24.93 -10.86
C LEU A 285 -5.59 -24.80 -12.32
N ASP A 286 -6.43 -25.21 -13.27
CA ASP A 286 -6.12 -25.12 -14.69
C ASP A 286 -5.94 -23.65 -15.14
N GLU A 287 -6.73 -22.73 -14.59
CA GLU A 287 -6.54 -21.27 -14.76
C GLU A 287 -5.21 -20.78 -14.17
N ALA A 288 -4.86 -21.26 -12.98
CA ALA A 288 -3.59 -20.91 -12.32
C ALA A 288 -2.38 -21.46 -13.09
N ILE A 289 -2.47 -22.71 -13.58
CA ILE A 289 -1.45 -23.34 -14.41
C ILE A 289 -1.30 -22.61 -15.74
N ALA A 290 -2.42 -22.30 -16.43
CA ALA A 290 -2.39 -21.54 -17.69
C ALA A 290 -1.75 -20.17 -17.51
N LYS A 291 -2.03 -19.51 -16.39
CA LYS A 291 -1.42 -18.21 -16.05
C LYS A 291 0.08 -18.34 -15.78
N LYS A 292 0.50 -19.41 -15.10
CA LYS A 292 1.92 -19.70 -14.85
C LYS A 292 2.63 -20.10 -16.15
N GLU A 293 2.06 -20.97 -16.96
CA GLU A 293 2.64 -21.37 -18.25
C GLU A 293 2.75 -20.18 -19.22
N ALA A 294 1.80 -19.23 -19.18
CA ALA A 294 1.89 -17.99 -19.94
C ALA A 294 3.03 -17.10 -19.43
N ALA A 295 3.22 -17.02 -18.12
CA ALA A 295 4.33 -16.33 -17.50
C ALA A 295 5.68 -17.03 -17.77
N ASP A 296 5.73 -18.36 -17.65
CA ASP A 296 6.91 -19.18 -17.93
C ASP A 296 7.26 -19.18 -19.43
N ARG A 297 6.25 -19.13 -20.32
CA ARG A 297 6.44 -18.97 -21.76
C ARG A 297 6.96 -17.59 -22.12
N ALA A 298 6.50 -16.56 -21.44
CA ALA A 298 7.07 -15.20 -21.54
C ALA A 298 8.50 -15.16 -21.00
N ALA A 299 8.79 -15.87 -19.92
CA ALA A 299 10.14 -16.03 -19.36
C ALA A 299 11.04 -16.92 -20.24
N ALA A 300 10.50 -18.01 -20.84
CA ALA A 300 11.25 -18.91 -21.74
C ALA A 300 11.53 -18.28 -23.11
N LEU A 301 10.68 -17.40 -23.61
CA LEU A 301 10.98 -16.56 -24.78
C LEU A 301 12.12 -15.58 -24.52
N SER A 302 12.40 -15.30 -23.25
CA SER A 302 13.57 -14.51 -22.82
C SER A 302 14.80 -15.37 -22.50
N GLN A 303 14.68 -16.73 -22.42
CA GLN A 303 15.77 -17.64 -22.04
C GLN A 303 16.38 -18.45 -23.21
N ASN A 304 15.83 -18.38 -24.43
CA ASN A 304 16.41 -19.04 -25.60
C ASN A 304 17.42 -18.12 -26.32
N SER A 305 18.41 -17.64 -25.59
CA SER A 305 19.69 -17.23 -26.14
C SER A 305 20.80 -17.87 -25.30
N GLU A 306 21.74 -18.54 -25.98
CA GLU A 306 22.91 -19.23 -25.44
C GLU A 306 23.59 -18.45 -24.31
N ALA A 307 24.22 -19.18 -23.39
CA ALA A 307 24.99 -18.67 -22.27
C ALA A 307 26.00 -17.60 -22.73
N THR A 308 25.57 -16.37 -22.75
CA THR A 308 26.38 -15.16 -22.83
C THR A 308 26.40 -14.47 -21.46
N PRO A 309 27.48 -13.76 -21.12
CA PRO A 309 27.60 -13.10 -19.82
C PRO A 309 26.40 -12.18 -19.57
N HIS A 310 25.93 -12.13 -18.31
CA HIS A 310 24.78 -11.34 -17.88
C HIS A 310 24.62 -10.08 -18.73
N PRO A 311 23.45 -9.86 -19.39
CA PRO A 311 23.24 -8.64 -20.13
C PRO A 311 23.42 -7.47 -19.15
N LYS A 312 24.35 -6.57 -19.46
CA LYS A 312 24.40 -5.28 -18.77
C LYS A 312 23.02 -4.67 -18.85
N ALA A 313 22.49 -4.17 -17.73
CA ALA A 313 21.26 -3.43 -17.72
C ALA A 313 21.29 -2.40 -18.86
N PRO A 314 20.18 -2.20 -19.59
CA PRO A 314 20.12 -1.17 -20.62
C PRO A 314 20.58 0.15 -20.00
N ALA A 315 21.40 0.92 -20.72
CA ALA A 315 21.84 2.22 -20.25
C ALA A 315 20.60 3.07 -19.93
N LEU A 316 20.57 3.67 -18.76
CA LEU A 316 19.44 4.47 -18.28
C LEU A 316 19.16 5.61 -19.29
N ASN A 317 18.09 5.48 -20.09
CA ASN A 317 17.71 6.48 -21.07
C ASN A 317 16.76 7.49 -20.43
N LEU A 318 17.32 8.53 -19.81
CA LEU A 318 16.55 9.58 -19.15
C LEU A 318 15.86 10.57 -20.14
N ASN A 319 16.03 10.41 -21.44
CA ASN A 319 15.52 11.37 -22.43
C ASN A 319 14.10 11.03 -22.95
N GLU A 320 13.55 9.85 -22.66
CA GLU A 320 12.19 9.48 -23.04
C GLU A 320 11.15 9.99 -22.04
N VAL A 321 10.84 11.28 -22.10
CA VAL A 321 9.84 11.92 -21.20
C VAL A 321 8.39 11.62 -21.64
N SER A 322 8.18 11.02 -22.79
CA SER A 322 6.82 10.86 -23.40
C SER A 322 5.87 9.87 -22.70
N LYS A 323 6.34 9.11 -21.68
CA LYS A 323 5.52 8.13 -20.94
C LYS A 323 5.55 8.31 -19.43
N VAL A 324 5.84 9.51 -18.95
CA VAL A 324 6.06 9.78 -17.51
C VAL A 324 4.85 9.41 -16.64
N TYR A 325 3.65 9.65 -17.12
CA TYR A 325 2.41 9.34 -16.41
C TYR A 325 1.70 8.10 -16.95
N SER A 326 2.46 7.14 -17.47
CA SER A 326 1.89 5.84 -17.88
C SER A 326 1.32 5.10 -16.66
N VAL A 327 0.28 4.31 -16.90
CA VAL A 327 -0.36 3.51 -15.87
C VAL A 327 0.63 2.45 -15.38
N PRO A 328 1.00 2.43 -14.09
CA PRO A 328 1.89 1.41 -13.56
C PRO A 328 1.21 0.05 -13.47
N PRO A 329 1.97 -1.06 -13.40
CA PRO A 329 1.39 -2.40 -13.26
C PRO A 329 0.77 -2.62 -11.87
N GLY A 330 -0.06 -3.65 -11.76
CA GLY A 330 -0.64 -4.13 -10.52
C GLY A 330 -1.70 -3.21 -9.92
N LEU A 331 -1.95 -3.37 -8.62
CA LEU A 331 -3.06 -2.73 -7.92
C LEU A 331 -3.06 -1.19 -8.02
N VAL A 332 -1.88 -0.56 -8.06
CA VAL A 332 -1.79 0.90 -8.23
C VAL A 332 -2.39 1.34 -9.57
N GLY A 333 -2.07 0.62 -10.65
CA GLY A 333 -2.63 0.89 -11.97
C GLY A 333 -4.14 0.63 -12.04
N GLU A 334 -4.62 -0.43 -11.42
CA GLU A 334 -6.05 -0.77 -11.38
C GLU A 334 -6.85 0.29 -10.60
N ILE A 335 -6.33 0.77 -9.48
CA ILE A 335 -6.94 1.88 -8.73
C ILE A 335 -6.96 3.16 -9.57
N ALA A 336 -5.85 3.48 -10.27
CA ALA A 336 -5.79 4.65 -11.13
C ALA A 336 -6.82 4.55 -12.28
N GLN A 337 -6.95 3.39 -12.92
CA GLN A 337 -7.96 3.15 -13.96
C GLN A 337 -9.38 3.34 -13.42
N TYR A 338 -9.67 2.86 -12.22
CA TYR A 338 -10.98 3.06 -11.60
C TYR A 338 -11.25 4.53 -11.28
N ILE A 339 -10.29 5.25 -10.64
CA ILE A 339 -10.43 6.68 -10.35
C ILE A 339 -10.64 7.47 -11.65
N TYR A 340 -9.94 7.13 -12.71
CA TYR A 340 -10.12 7.71 -14.04
C TYR A 340 -11.53 7.46 -14.60
N ALA A 341 -11.98 6.21 -14.56
CA ALA A 341 -13.28 5.82 -15.13
C ALA A 341 -14.47 6.45 -14.42
N GLN A 342 -14.40 6.61 -13.08
CA GLN A 342 -15.46 7.21 -12.28
C GLN A 342 -15.41 8.76 -12.24
N ALA A 343 -14.37 9.38 -12.82
CA ALA A 343 -14.21 10.82 -12.82
C ALA A 343 -15.17 11.49 -13.82
N PRO A 344 -15.92 12.54 -13.41
CA PRO A 344 -16.71 13.35 -14.34
C PRO A 344 -15.86 14.03 -15.42
N ARG A 345 -14.62 14.36 -15.08
CA ARG A 345 -13.61 14.95 -15.96
C ARG A 345 -12.34 14.11 -15.84
N PRO A 346 -12.18 13.05 -16.65
CA PRO A 346 -11.11 12.08 -16.47
C PRO A 346 -9.75 12.65 -16.89
N VAL A 347 -8.79 12.60 -15.95
CA VAL A 347 -7.40 13.02 -16.16
C VAL A 347 -6.49 11.93 -15.61
N PRO A 348 -5.59 11.34 -16.42
CA PRO A 348 -4.70 10.26 -15.98
C PRO A 348 -3.81 10.64 -14.80
N GLU A 349 -3.25 11.86 -14.80
CA GLU A 349 -2.38 12.39 -13.74
C GLU A 349 -3.12 12.49 -12.41
N ILE A 350 -4.38 12.93 -12.43
CA ILE A 350 -5.22 13.03 -11.24
C ILE A 350 -5.48 11.63 -10.67
N ALA A 351 -5.82 10.69 -11.53
CA ALA A 351 -6.08 9.31 -11.15
C ALA A 351 -4.82 8.61 -10.58
N LEU A 352 -3.67 8.83 -11.21
CA LEU A 352 -2.39 8.29 -10.75
C LEU A 352 -1.99 8.84 -9.36
N ALA A 353 -2.14 10.15 -9.16
CA ALA A 353 -1.87 10.77 -7.86
C ALA A 353 -2.73 10.18 -6.75
N GLY A 354 -4.03 9.98 -7.00
CA GLY A 354 -4.94 9.34 -6.05
C GLY A 354 -4.56 7.90 -5.73
N ALA A 355 -4.22 7.10 -6.74
CA ALA A 355 -3.82 5.71 -6.56
C ALA A 355 -2.52 5.58 -5.75
N LEU A 356 -1.50 6.38 -6.09
CA LEU A 356 -0.23 6.40 -5.35
C LEU A 356 -0.43 6.83 -3.89
N GLY A 357 -1.22 7.87 -3.64
CA GLY A 357 -1.52 8.34 -2.29
C GLY A 357 -2.22 7.28 -1.44
N LEU A 358 -3.27 6.65 -1.98
CA LEU A 358 -4.02 5.62 -1.27
C LEU A 358 -3.13 4.42 -0.93
N VAL A 359 -2.45 3.84 -1.91
CA VAL A 359 -1.63 2.65 -1.68
C VAL A 359 -0.46 2.98 -0.73
N ALA A 360 0.20 4.15 -0.87
CA ALA A 360 1.25 4.58 0.05
C ALA A 360 0.74 4.73 1.50
N GLY A 361 -0.49 5.20 1.71
CA GLY A 361 -1.12 5.28 3.04
C GLY A 361 -1.32 3.91 3.67
N ILE A 362 -1.68 2.91 2.87
CA ILE A 362 -1.91 1.53 3.31
C ILE A 362 -0.58 0.82 3.63
N VAL A 363 0.37 0.85 2.69
CA VAL A 363 1.59 0.03 2.76
C VAL A 363 2.76 0.70 3.48
N GLY A 364 2.66 2.00 3.74
CA GLY A 364 3.78 2.83 4.14
C GLY A 364 4.53 2.40 5.40
N ARG A 365 3.86 1.73 6.35
CA ARG A 365 4.46 1.18 7.57
C ARG A 365 4.76 -0.31 7.45
N ALA A 366 3.88 -1.04 6.78
CA ALA A 366 3.95 -2.50 6.66
C ALA A 366 5.08 -2.99 5.75
N TYR A 367 5.67 -2.09 4.94
CA TYR A 367 6.74 -2.44 4.00
C TYR A 367 7.89 -1.45 4.08
N ASN A 368 9.10 -1.96 3.94
CA ASN A 368 10.34 -1.19 3.97
C ASN A 368 11.17 -1.40 2.71
N ILE A 369 11.88 -0.36 2.31
CA ILE A 369 12.95 -0.43 1.31
C ILE A 369 14.15 0.38 1.80
N SER A 370 15.35 -0.17 1.72
CA SER A 370 16.59 0.53 2.13
C SER A 370 16.48 1.21 3.50
N GLY A 371 15.85 0.55 4.47
CA GLY A 371 15.70 1.06 5.85
C GLY A 371 14.69 2.19 6.03
N THR A 372 13.81 2.43 5.05
CA THR A 372 12.73 3.41 5.14
C THR A 372 11.38 2.80 4.77
N GLY A 373 10.29 3.29 5.36
CA GLY A 373 8.93 2.91 4.97
C GLY A 373 8.52 3.50 3.62
N LEU A 374 7.37 3.08 3.11
CA LEU A 374 6.88 3.48 1.77
C LEU A 374 5.93 4.68 1.79
N ASN A 375 5.91 5.48 2.86
CA ASN A 375 5.13 6.71 2.89
C ASN A 375 5.55 7.69 1.79
N GLN A 376 4.60 8.44 1.25
CA GLN A 376 4.81 9.42 0.19
C GLN A 376 4.22 10.78 0.53
N TYR A 377 4.83 11.82 -0.02
CA TYR A 377 4.19 13.12 -0.17
C TYR A 377 3.95 13.35 -1.66
N VAL A 378 2.70 13.29 -2.05
CA VAL A 378 2.27 13.51 -3.44
C VAL A 378 1.59 14.87 -3.54
N LEU A 379 2.00 15.67 -4.50
CA LEU A 379 1.38 16.97 -4.78
C LEU A 379 0.85 16.97 -6.22
N LEU A 380 -0.46 17.02 -6.34
CA LEU A 380 -1.13 17.20 -7.61
C LEU A 380 -1.28 18.68 -7.96
N LEU A 381 -0.77 19.08 -9.09
CA LEU A 381 -0.95 20.42 -9.66
C LEU A 381 -1.83 20.32 -10.93
N ALA A 382 -3.04 20.84 -10.85
CA ALA A 382 -3.98 20.83 -11.98
C ALA A 382 -4.84 22.11 -11.99
N PRO A 383 -5.17 22.67 -13.17
CA PRO A 383 -6.00 23.85 -13.29
C PRO A 383 -7.38 23.70 -12.63
N THR A 384 -8.04 24.81 -12.35
CA THR A 384 -9.40 24.79 -11.80
C THR A 384 -10.38 24.14 -12.78
N GLY A 385 -11.29 23.28 -12.26
CA GLY A 385 -12.33 22.64 -13.04
C GLY A 385 -11.89 21.44 -13.88
N THR A 386 -10.69 20.89 -13.64
CA THR A 386 -10.16 19.71 -14.31
C THR A 386 -10.55 18.38 -13.65
N GLY A 387 -11.34 18.40 -12.56
CA GLY A 387 -11.87 17.20 -11.95
C GLY A 387 -11.01 16.63 -10.79
N LYS A 388 -10.26 17.49 -10.08
CA LYS A 388 -9.43 17.07 -8.91
C LYS A 388 -10.23 16.32 -7.83
N GLU A 389 -11.49 16.70 -7.65
CA GLU A 389 -12.42 16.05 -6.72
C GLU A 389 -12.63 14.54 -7.00
N ALA A 390 -12.24 14.06 -8.18
CA ALA A 390 -12.29 12.65 -8.52
C ALA A 390 -11.38 11.78 -7.61
N ILE A 391 -10.32 12.35 -7.05
CA ILE A 391 -9.43 11.63 -6.11
C ILE A 391 -10.20 11.24 -4.86
N ALA A 392 -10.73 12.22 -4.13
CA ALA A 392 -11.46 11.97 -2.89
C ALA A 392 -12.66 11.08 -3.14
N SER A 393 -13.49 11.40 -4.13
CA SER A 393 -14.67 10.62 -4.50
C SER A 393 -14.32 9.17 -4.89
N GLY A 394 -13.23 8.94 -5.62
CA GLY A 394 -12.81 7.60 -6.02
C GLY A 394 -12.27 6.78 -4.86
N ILE A 395 -11.45 7.39 -4.00
CA ILE A 395 -10.93 6.75 -2.79
C ILE A 395 -12.07 6.41 -1.84
N ASP A 396 -13.01 7.33 -1.60
CA ASP A 396 -14.15 7.11 -0.71
C ASP A 396 -15.01 5.93 -1.19
N LYS A 397 -15.31 5.85 -2.50
CA LYS A 397 -16.09 4.74 -3.07
C LYS A 397 -15.37 3.40 -2.94
N LEU A 398 -14.06 3.34 -3.19
CA LEU A 398 -13.26 2.13 -3.00
C LEU A 398 -13.24 1.70 -1.54
N MET A 399 -12.87 2.63 -0.66
CA MET A 399 -12.74 2.32 0.76
C MET A 399 -14.08 1.98 1.42
N ALA A 400 -15.19 2.58 0.98
CA ALA A 400 -16.52 2.20 1.43
C ALA A 400 -16.85 0.71 1.14
N GLN A 401 -16.35 0.14 0.05
CA GLN A 401 -16.52 -1.28 -0.25
C GLN A 401 -15.54 -2.13 0.59
N VAL A 402 -14.27 -1.73 0.68
CA VAL A 402 -13.24 -2.42 1.46
C VAL A 402 -13.62 -2.49 2.95
N ILE A 403 -14.12 -1.41 3.53
CA ILE A 403 -14.52 -1.31 4.95
C ILE A 403 -15.65 -2.29 5.29
N ARG A 404 -16.47 -2.71 4.33
CA ARG A 404 -17.50 -3.74 4.56
C ARG A 404 -16.90 -5.11 4.90
N THR A 405 -15.74 -5.42 4.32
CA THR A 405 -15.04 -6.68 4.54
C THR A 405 -13.89 -6.55 5.56
N VAL A 406 -13.24 -5.39 5.59
CA VAL A 406 -12.12 -5.07 6.49
C VAL A 406 -12.42 -3.74 7.22
N PRO A 407 -13.25 -3.73 8.27
CA PRO A 407 -13.68 -2.49 8.93
C PRO A 407 -12.52 -1.60 9.40
N ALA A 408 -11.43 -2.19 9.90
CA ALA A 408 -10.23 -1.47 10.33
C ALA A 408 -9.45 -0.80 9.18
N ALA A 409 -9.81 -1.06 7.91
CA ALA A 409 -9.22 -0.35 6.78
C ALA A 409 -9.58 1.15 6.78
N SER A 410 -10.62 1.56 7.51
CA SER A 410 -10.92 2.98 7.76
C SER A 410 -9.73 3.74 8.36
N ASP A 411 -8.86 3.07 9.10
CA ASP A 411 -7.68 3.65 9.73
C ASP A 411 -6.63 4.13 8.72
N PHE A 412 -6.67 3.64 7.48
CA PHE A 412 -5.78 4.10 6.42
C PHE A 412 -6.17 5.45 5.81
N ILE A 413 -7.36 5.95 6.12
CA ILE A 413 -7.81 7.27 5.71
C ILE A 413 -7.70 8.21 6.91
N GLY A 414 -6.75 9.12 6.83
CA GLY A 414 -6.46 10.09 7.88
C GLY A 414 -7.33 11.35 7.81
N PRO A 415 -7.07 12.32 8.70
CA PRO A 415 -7.80 13.59 8.73
C PRO A 415 -7.56 14.42 7.46
N GLY A 416 -8.60 15.05 6.95
CA GLY A 416 -8.53 15.96 5.80
C GLY A 416 -7.93 17.33 6.13
N GLU A 417 -7.89 17.72 7.42
CA GLU A 417 -7.31 18.97 7.90
C GLU A 417 -6.39 18.71 9.09
N ILE A 418 -5.23 19.35 9.09
CA ILE A 418 -4.19 19.20 10.13
C ILE A 418 -3.90 20.57 10.74
N ALA A 419 -4.52 20.87 11.87
CA ALA A 419 -4.40 22.15 12.54
C ALA A 419 -3.00 22.43 13.13
N SER A 420 -2.26 21.39 13.56
CA SER A 420 -0.92 21.53 14.14
C SER A 420 -0.16 20.20 14.20
N ALA A 421 1.16 20.30 14.38
CA ALA A 421 2.03 19.14 14.61
C ALA A 421 1.60 18.31 15.83
N GLN A 422 1.20 18.98 16.92
CA GLN A 422 0.76 18.29 18.14
C GLN A 422 -0.52 17.48 17.90
N ALA A 423 -1.48 18.04 17.15
CA ALA A 423 -2.74 17.36 16.85
C ALA A 423 -2.49 16.07 16.08
N ILE A 424 -1.69 16.10 15.02
CA ILE A 424 -1.40 14.91 14.21
C ILE A 424 -0.55 13.88 14.97
N ILE A 425 0.44 14.31 15.79
CA ILE A 425 1.22 13.38 16.61
C ILE A 425 0.33 12.71 17.67
N LYS A 426 -0.57 13.46 18.31
CA LYS A 426 -1.55 12.89 19.27
C LYS A 426 -2.50 11.91 18.57
N TYR A 427 -2.96 12.24 17.38
CA TYR A 427 -3.78 11.34 16.57
C TYR A 427 -3.04 10.02 16.31
N MET A 428 -1.78 10.08 15.81
CA MET A 428 -0.97 8.89 15.55
C MET A 428 -0.61 8.10 16.80
N SER A 429 -0.43 8.75 17.94
CA SER A 429 -0.04 8.09 19.19
C SER A 429 -1.19 7.34 19.88
N ARG A 430 -2.42 7.64 19.55
CA ARG A 430 -3.65 7.07 20.14
C ARG A 430 -4.43 6.19 19.18
N GLY A 431 -4.11 6.26 17.89
CA GLY A 431 -4.83 5.59 16.80
C GLY A 431 -3.88 5.08 15.72
N PRO A 432 -4.27 5.18 14.45
CA PRO A 432 -3.51 4.63 13.34
C PRO A 432 -2.16 5.34 13.18
N THR A 433 -1.13 4.56 12.91
CA THR A 433 0.24 5.06 12.67
C THR A 433 0.62 5.04 11.18
N SER A 434 -0.27 4.53 10.30
CA SER A 434 -0.11 4.50 8.84
C SER A 434 -1.41 4.92 8.17
N PHE A 435 -1.39 6.01 7.43
CA PHE A 435 -2.57 6.51 6.70
C PHE A 435 -2.18 7.56 5.66
N VAL A 436 -3.12 7.86 4.77
CA VAL A 436 -3.07 9.00 3.85
C VAL A 436 -4.00 10.12 4.32
N SER A 437 -3.51 11.35 4.34
CA SER A 437 -4.33 12.57 4.47
C SER A 437 -4.48 13.25 3.12
N LEU A 438 -5.74 13.45 2.71
CA LEU A 438 -6.07 14.21 1.50
C LEU A 438 -6.30 15.66 1.90
N VAL A 439 -5.45 16.57 1.41
CA VAL A 439 -5.49 17.99 1.79
C VAL A 439 -5.76 18.86 0.56
N GLY A 440 -6.97 19.39 0.48
CA GLY A 440 -7.34 20.34 -0.55
C GLY A 440 -6.59 21.67 -0.39
N GLU A 441 -6.40 22.40 -1.51
CA GLU A 441 -5.77 23.74 -1.54
C GLU A 441 -4.38 23.77 -0.82
N PHE A 442 -3.64 22.66 -0.86
CA PHE A 442 -2.37 22.51 -0.15
C PHE A 442 -1.33 23.58 -0.54
N GLY A 443 -1.40 24.14 -1.75
CA GLY A 443 -0.54 25.23 -2.18
C GLY A 443 -0.65 26.47 -1.27
N ILE A 444 -1.86 26.79 -0.76
CA ILE A 444 -2.05 27.87 0.19
C ILE A 444 -1.39 27.54 1.54
N TYR A 445 -1.55 26.32 2.01
CA TYR A 445 -0.89 25.85 3.22
C TYR A 445 0.64 25.95 3.11
N LEU A 446 1.17 25.57 1.97
CA LEU A 446 2.61 25.61 1.70
C LEU A 446 3.12 27.06 1.68
N GLN A 447 2.38 27.99 1.05
CA GLN A 447 2.69 29.44 1.07
C GLN A 447 2.74 29.98 2.50
N GLN A 448 1.74 29.64 3.32
CA GLN A 448 1.68 30.10 4.70
C GLN A 448 2.82 29.52 5.54
N MET A 449 3.18 28.23 5.33
CA MET A 449 4.34 27.60 5.99
C MET A 449 5.68 28.19 5.56
N ALA A 450 5.76 28.72 4.34
CA ALA A 450 6.95 29.34 3.77
C ALA A 450 7.17 30.80 4.22
N SER A 451 6.13 31.45 4.70
CA SER A 451 6.21 32.87 5.10
C SER A 451 7.24 33.07 6.20
N VAL A 452 8.03 34.16 6.11
CA VAL A 452 9.00 34.57 7.15
C VAL A 452 8.29 34.77 8.49
N ASN A 453 7.03 35.20 8.47
CA ASN A 453 6.19 35.43 9.66
C ASN A 453 5.18 34.27 9.86
N ALA A 454 5.53 33.02 9.45
CA ALA A 454 4.64 31.89 9.63
C ALA A 454 4.26 31.70 11.10
N PRO A 455 2.97 31.51 11.41
CA PRO A 455 2.53 31.24 12.78
C PRO A 455 3.22 29.99 13.36
N PRO A 456 3.45 29.94 14.69
CA PRO A 456 4.17 28.84 15.34
C PRO A 456 3.60 27.44 15.05
N HIS A 457 2.29 27.30 14.88
CA HIS A 457 1.64 26.03 14.57
C HIS A 457 1.99 25.53 13.15
N LEU A 458 2.12 26.42 12.17
CA LEU A 458 2.53 26.09 10.80
C LEU A 458 4.03 25.79 10.71
N THR A 459 4.87 26.53 11.44
CA THR A 459 6.30 26.22 11.57
C THR A 459 6.50 24.84 12.21
N GLY A 460 5.70 24.52 13.25
CA GLY A 460 5.66 23.20 13.87
C GLY A 460 5.23 22.11 12.88
N LEU A 461 4.19 22.36 12.09
CA LEU A 461 3.69 21.41 11.08
C LEU A 461 4.75 21.15 10.00
N ARG A 462 5.45 22.17 9.51
CA ARG A 462 6.58 22.03 8.58
C ARG A 462 7.65 21.10 9.14
N ARG A 463 8.06 21.30 10.40
CA ARG A 463 9.03 20.42 11.08
C ARG A 463 8.52 18.98 11.19
N PHE A 464 7.25 18.81 11.54
CA PHE A 464 6.63 17.49 11.59
C PHE A 464 6.69 16.78 10.23
N LEU A 465 6.37 17.46 9.12
CA LEU A 465 6.43 16.89 7.77
C LEU A 465 7.85 16.43 7.40
N LEU A 466 8.87 17.21 7.77
CA LEU A 466 10.27 16.84 7.57
C LEU A 466 10.66 15.58 8.36
N ASP A 467 10.25 15.52 9.62
CA ASP A 467 10.55 14.41 10.52
C ASP A 467 9.78 13.14 10.16
N ALA A 468 8.48 13.23 9.92
CA ALA A 468 7.61 12.10 9.61
C ALA A 468 8.01 11.39 8.30
N TYR A 469 8.49 12.13 7.29
CA TYR A 469 9.02 11.54 6.07
C TYR A 469 10.25 10.68 6.32
N ASN A 470 11.18 11.15 7.16
CA ASN A 470 12.45 10.48 7.45
C ASN A 470 12.32 9.39 8.52
N LYS A 471 11.33 9.50 9.40
CA LYS A 471 11.12 8.60 10.54
C LYS A 471 10.20 7.42 10.21
N SER A 472 9.74 7.30 8.96
CA SER A 472 9.03 6.11 8.50
C SER A 472 10.00 4.94 8.39
N GLY A 473 9.50 3.74 8.69
CA GLY A 473 10.26 2.50 8.60
C GLY A 473 10.41 1.80 9.95
N GLU A 474 10.70 0.52 9.87
CA GLU A 474 10.84 -0.35 11.01
C GLU A 474 11.91 0.16 12.00
N GLY A 475 11.59 0.12 13.29
CA GLY A 475 12.49 0.55 14.36
C GLY A 475 12.71 2.07 14.48
N LYS A 476 12.17 2.89 13.58
CA LYS A 476 12.26 4.34 13.68
C LYS A 476 11.21 4.91 14.62
N VAL A 477 11.53 6.03 15.25
CA VAL A 477 10.69 6.63 16.28
C VAL A 477 10.55 8.14 16.03
N LEU A 478 9.32 8.61 15.98
CA LEU A 478 9.02 10.03 16.13
C LEU A 478 9.00 10.33 17.63
N ARG A 479 10.00 11.09 18.08
CA ARG A 479 10.20 11.39 19.51
C ARG A 479 9.13 12.37 20.02
N PRO A 480 8.76 12.28 21.31
CA PRO A 480 7.79 13.18 21.91
C PRO A 480 8.32 14.61 22.00
N SER A 481 7.41 15.58 21.92
CA SER A 481 7.66 16.97 22.24
C SER A 481 7.14 17.27 23.64
N ILE A 482 7.96 17.96 24.45
CA ILE A 482 7.63 18.33 25.82
C ILE A 482 7.41 19.85 25.86
N TYR A 483 6.32 20.26 26.46
CA TYR A 483 5.90 21.65 26.63
C TYR A 483 5.71 21.95 28.12
N SER A 484 5.80 23.24 28.50
CA SER A 484 5.47 23.67 29.87
C SER A 484 4.03 23.37 30.23
N ASP A 485 3.13 23.47 29.27
CA ASP A 485 1.75 23.00 29.37
C ASP A 485 1.72 21.49 29.13
N LYS A 486 1.46 20.70 30.17
CA LYS A 486 1.45 19.24 30.12
C LYS A 486 0.41 18.67 29.14
N ASP A 487 -0.70 19.36 28.94
CA ASP A 487 -1.76 18.93 28.00
C ASP A 487 -1.31 19.01 26.55
N LYS A 488 -0.27 19.77 26.24
CA LYS A 488 0.34 19.86 24.92
C LYS A 488 1.42 18.81 24.68
N ASN A 489 1.84 18.06 25.70
CA ASN A 489 2.85 17.03 25.54
C ASN A 489 2.36 15.95 24.58
N THR A 490 3.29 15.42 23.78
CA THR A 490 3.04 14.29 22.88
C THR A 490 3.76 13.05 23.39
N THR A 491 3.33 11.88 22.94
CA THR A 491 4.02 10.61 23.21
C THR A 491 4.81 10.18 21.97
N ALA A 492 5.74 9.24 22.16
CA ALA A 492 6.51 8.66 21.05
C ALA A 492 5.56 7.88 20.10
N VAL A 493 5.82 7.98 18.80
CA VAL A 493 5.16 7.15 17.80
C VAL A 493 6.18 6.24 17.14
N LEU A 494 5.98 4.93 17.27
CA LEU A 494 6.86 3.92 16.70
C LEU A 494 6.53 3.68 15.22
N SER A 495 7.57 3.72 14.38
CA SER A 495 7.47 3.47 12.93
C SER A 495 6.31 4.22 12.28
N PRO A 496 6.22 5.57 12.43
CA PRO A 496 5.12 6.32 11.84
C PRO A 496 5.19 6.28 10.31
N SER A 497 4.03 6.21 9.68
CA SER A 497 3.92 6.30 8.22
C SER A 497 2.82 7.28 7.84
N PHE A 498 3.21 8.54 7.73
CA PHE A 498 2.33 9.61 7.29
C PHE A 498 2.48 9.83 5.80
N THR A 499 1.42 9.60 5.05
CA THR A 499 1.32 9.92 3.61
C THR A 499 0.46 11.16 3.44
N LEU A 500 0.95 12.10 2.65
CA LEU A 500 0.24 13.33 2.32
C LEU A 500 -0.08 13.36 0.82
N LEU A 501 -1.35 13.50 0.49
CA LEU A 501 -1.81 13.77 -0.86
C LEU A 501 -2.42 15.17 -0.88
N GLY A 502 -1.64 16.14 -1.37
CA GLY A 502 -2.04 17.53 -1.50
C GLY A 502 -2.45 17.87 -2.92
N GLU A 503 -3.41 18.77 -3.07
CA GLU A 503 -3.79 19.28 -4.38
C GLU A 503 -3.76 20.82 -4.42
N SER A 504 -3.38 21.37 -5.57
CA SER A 504 -3.36 22.81 -5.80
C SER A 504 -3.53 23.15 -7.28
N THR A 505 -3.71 24.43 -7.57
CA THR A 505 -3.51 24.94 -8.92
C THR A 505 -2.05 25.34 -9.12
N PRO A 506 -1.48 25.15 -10.33
CA PRO A 506 -0.09 25.54 -10.61
C PRO A 506 0.21 26.99 -10.25
N GLU A 507 -0.69 27.90 -10.63
CA GLU A 507 -0.51 29.34 -10.35
C GLU A 507 -0.34 29.62 -8.84
N LYS A 508 -1.29 29.17 -8.00
CA LYS A 508 -1.24 29.41 -6.56
C LYS A 508 -0.03 28.73 -5.92
N PHE A 509 0.35 27.55 -6.39
CA PHE A 509 1.49 26.83 -5.88
C PHE A 509 2.80 27.58 -6.17
N TYR A 510 3.04 27.91 -7.46
CA TYR A 510 4.30 28.55 -7.86
C TYR A 510 4.42 30.01 -7.41
N GLU A 511 3.31 30.76 -7.28
CA GLU A 511 3.33 32.11 -6.69
C GLU A 511 3.86 32.13 -5.26
N GLY A 512 3.65 31.04 -4.50
CA GLY A 512 4.05 30.95 -3.11
C GLY A 512 5.37 30.23 -2.85
N LEU A 513 6.03 29.78 -3.90
CA LEU A 513 7.22 28.96 -3.74
C LEU A 513 8.48 29.84 -3.59
N HIS A 514 9.14 29.72 -2.44
CA HIS A 514 10.40 30.42 -2.14
C HIS A 514 11.58 29.45 -2.08
N GLU A 515 12.79 29.91 -2.38
CA GLU A 515 14.02 29.10 -2.29
C GLU A 515 14.19 28.47 -0.90
N GLY A 516 13.73 29.13 0.16
CA GLY A 516 13.77 28.62 1.53
C GLY A 516 13.05 27.28 1.73
N LEU A 517 11.92 27.03 1.04
CA LEU A 517 11.23 25.71 1.13
C LEU A 517 12.03 24.57 0.51
N ILE A 518 12.90 24.88 -0.42
CA ILE A 518 13.76 23.89 -1.07
C ILE A 518 15.02 23.69 -0.24
N SER A 519 15.69 24.78 0.18
CA SER A 519 16.89 24.72 1.02
C SER A 519 16.62 24.07 2.36
N GLU A 520 15.46 24.28 2.96
CA GLU A 520 15.00 23.57 4.16
C GLU A 520 14.62 22.09 3.90
N GLY A 521 14.54 21.67 2.63
CA GLY A 521 14.35 20.29 2.22
C GLY A 521 12.91 19.78 2.25
N LEU A 522 11.90 20.64 2.47
CA LEU A 522 10.49 20.18 2.47
C LEU A 522 10.04 19.82 1.05
N LEU A 523 10.19 20.72 0.10
CA LEU A 523 9.74 20.49 -1.28
C LEU A 523 10.42 19.29 -1.97
N PRO A 524 11.73 19.03 -1.80
CA PRO A 524 12.39 17.86 -2.37
C PRO A 524 11.80 16.51 -1.94
N ARG A 525 10.97 16.47 -0.87
CA ARG A 525 10.29 15.25 -0.40
C ARG A 525 8.96 14.99 -1.11
N PHE A 526 8.42 15.99 -1.80
CA PHE A 526 7.20 15.82 -2.59
C PHE A 526 7.51 15.20 -3.94
N THR A 527 6.65 14.30 -4.39
CA THR A 527 6.55 13.86 -5.78
C THR A 527 5.45 14.69 -6.41
N MET A 528 5.81 15.56 -7.33
CA MET A 528 4.85 16.41 -8.01
C MET A 528 4.35 15.73 -9.27
N ILE A 529 3.04 15.75 -9.44
CA ILE A 529 2.34 15.29 -10.64
C ILE A 529 1.57 16.48 -11.18
N GLU A 530 1.89 16.89 -12.40
CA GLU A 530 1.37 18.13 -12.96
C GLU A 530 0.58 17.85 -14.26
N TYR A 531 -0.65 18.34 -14.30
CA TYR A 531 -1.50 18.33 -15.50
C TYR A 531 -1.51 19.68 -16.17
N HIS A 532 -1.12 19.72 -17.45
CA HIS A 532 -1.01 20.94 -18.25
C HIS A 532 -2.10 21.08 -19.34
N GLY A 533 -3.02 20.10 -19.42
CA GLY A 533 -4.05 20.06 -20.45
C GLY A 533 -5.20 21.05 -20.22
N GLU A 534 -6.04 21.17 -21.23
CA GLU A 534 -7.31 21.88 -21.14
C GLU A 534 -8.32 21.10 -20.28
N ARG A 535 -9.45 21.74 -19.93
CA ARG A 535 -10.52 21.06 -19.19
C ARG A 535 -11.06 19.87 -20.02
N PRO A 536 -10.99 18.62 -19.50
CA PRO A 536 -11.44 17.45 -20.25
C PRO A 536 -12.93 17.46 -20.55
N ALA A 537 -13.34 16.73 -21.58
CA ALA A 537 -14.75 16.50 -21.89
C ALA A 537 -15.46 15.79 -20.71
N LEU A 538 -16.78 15.98 -20.60
CA LEU A 538 -17.58 15.28 -19.61
C LEU A 538 -17.60 13.78 -19.94
N ASN A 539 -17.32 12.95 -18.96
CA ASN A 539 -17.48 11.50 -19.05
C ASN A 539 -18.94 11.13 -18.70
N PRO A 540 -19.79 10.77 -19.66
CA PRO A 540 -21.19 10.46 -19.37
C PRO A 540 -21.34 9.16 -18.56
N GLY A 541 -20.35 8.26 -18.60
CA GLY A 541 -20.34 6.98 -17.90
C GLY A 541 -19.88 7.03 -16.43
N HIS A 542 -19.47 8.19 -15.92
CA HIS A 542 -18.86 8.32 -14.60
C HIS A 542 -19.76 7.86 -13.45
N LEU A 543 -21.08 8.02 -13.55
CA LEU A 543 -22.03 7.58 -12.51
C LEU A 543 -22.25 6.07 -12.49
N SER A 544 -22.05 5.39 -13.61
CA SER A 544 -22.20 3.94 -13.74
C SER A 544 -20.91 3.17 -13.47
N ALA A 545 -19.78 3.86 -13.38
CA ALA A 545 -18.49 3.23 -13.10
C ALA A 545 -18.49 2.64 -11.67
N GLN A 546 -18.35 1.32 -11.59
CA GLN A 546 -18.21 0.57 -10.34
C GLN A 546 -16.84 -0.11 -10.31
N PRO A 547 -16.21 -0.23 -9.15
CA PRO A 547 -14.98 -1.02 -9.03
C PRO A 547 -15.29 -2.49 -9.27
N SER A 548 -14.40 -3.20 -9.94
CA SER A 548 -14.53 -4.64 -10.13
C SER A 548 -14.41 -5.39 -8.80
N PHE A 549 -14.98 -6.59 -8.74
CA PHE A 549 -14.87 -7.44 -7.57
C PHE A 549 -13.38 -7.76 -7.28
N GLU A 550 -12.60 -8.07 -8.31
CA GLU A 550 -11.18 -8.37 -8.16
C GLU A 550 -10.38 -7.20 -7.58
N LEU A 551 -10.68 -5.97 -8.02
CA LEU A 551 -10.04 -4.78 -7.47
C LEU A 551 -10.32 -4.62 -5.98
N ILE A 552 -11.59 -4.79 -5.58
CA ILE A 552 -12.00 -4.69 -4.17
C ILE A 552 -11.39 -5.82 -3.33
N ASP A 553 -11.36 -7.05 -3.84
CA ASP A 553 -10.79 -8.21 -3.15
C ASP A 553 -9.27 -8.02 -2.94
N ARG A 554 -8.54 -7.63 -3.99
CA ARG A 554 -7.10 -7.36 -3.89
C ARG A 554 -6.78 -6.21 -2.93
N LEU A 555 -7.56 -5.12 -2.99
CA LEU A 555 -7.38 -3.99 -2.09
C LEU A 555 -7.73 -4.35 -0.64
N SER A 556 -8.79 -5.12 -0.42
CA SER A 556 -9.18 -5.65 0.90
C SER A 556 -8.09 -6.56 1.47
N THR A 557 -7.55 -7.45 0.64
CA THR A 557 -6.45 -8.34 1.00
C THR A 557 -5.20 -7.56 1.39
N LEU A 558 -4.83 -6.54 0.62
CA LEU A 558 -3.70 -5.67 0.94
C LEU A 558 -3.91 -4.91 2.26
N CYS A 559 -5.11 -4.35 2.49
CA CYS A 559 -5.46 -3.68 3.73
C CYS A 559 -5.37 -4.63 4.93
N ALA A 560 -5.95 -5.82 4.83
CA ALA A 560 -5.91 -6.82 5.90
C ALA A 560 -4.47 -7.25 6.23
N HIS A 561 -3.66 -7.48 5.20
CA HIS A 561 -2.25 -7.85 5.36
C HIS A 561 -1.43 -6.72 6.00
N ALA A 562 -1.60 -5.49 5.54
CA ALA A 562 -0.92 -4.33 6.13
C ALA A 562 -1.32 -4.10 7.60
N LEU A 563 -2.62 -4.25 7.95
CA LEU A 563 -3.10 -4.18 9.33
C LEU A 563 -2.45 -5.27 10.21
N MET A 564 -2.37 -6.49 9.71
CA MET A 564 -1.71 -7.60 10.41
C MET A 564 -0.24 -7.28 10.70
N LEU A 565 0.53 -6.86 9.71
CA LEU A 565 1.94 -6.49 9.86
C LEU A 565 2.10 -5.31 10.85
N ASN A 566 1.24 -4.30 10.72
CA ASN A 566 1.24 -3.14 11.62
C ASN A 566 0.98 -3.52 13.08
N SER A 567 0.05 -4.45 13.33
CA SER A 567 -0.27 -4.94 14.68
C SER A 567 0.87 -5.76 15.30
N GLN A 568 1.61 -6.50 14.47
CA GLN A 568 2.78 -7.28 14.88
C GLN A 568 4.06 -6.44 15.00
N HIS A 569 4.03 -5.16 14.66
CA HIS A 569 5.21 -4.29 14.55
C HIS A 569 6.28 -4.85 13.60
N LYS A 570 5.88 -5.58 12.57
CA LYS A 570 6.75 -6.15 11.54
C LYS A 570 6.60 -5.38 10.24
N ALA A 571 7.66 -5.41 9.43
CA ALA A 571 7.62 -4.92 8.07
C ALA A 571 8.26 -5.94 7.11
N ILE A 572 7.65 -6.07 5.92
CA ILE A 572 8.26 -6.86 4.83
C ILE A 572 9.26 -5.97 4.08
N HIS A 573 10.45 -6.50 3.84
CA HIS A 573 11.47 -5.81 3.05
C HIS A 573 11.25 -6.06 1.57
N VAL A 574 10.98 -4.98 0.83
CA VAL A 574 10.85 -5.04 -0.63
C VAL A 574 12.17 -5.41 -1.26
N GLN A 575 12.17 -6.47 -2.04
CA GLN A 575 13.35 -6.96 -2.78
C GLN A 575 13.54 -6.17 -4.07
N THR A 576 14.73 -6.28 -4.64
CA THR A 576 15.07 -5.65 -5.93
C THR A 576 15.81 -6.68 -6.76
N ASP A 577 15.33 -6.97 -7.97
CA ASP A 577 16.04 -7.89 -8.87
C ASP A 577 17.39 -7.31 -9.31
N ALA A 578 18.23 -8.14 -9.94
CA ALA A 578 19.58 -7.75 -10.31
C ALA A 578 19.61 -6.56 -11.29
N THR A 579 18.72 -6.58 -12.29
CA THR A 579 18.63 -5.54 -13.33
C THR A 579 18.08 -4.22 -12.76
N ALA A 580 17.05 -4.27 -11.94
CA ALA A 580 16.52 -3.09 -11.26
C ALA A 580 17.54 -2.48 -10.29
N ARG A 581 18.33 -3.32 -9.60
CA ARG A 581 19.40 -2.86 -8.71
C ARG A 581 20.47 -2.08 -9.49
N GLU A 582 20.84 -2.58 -10.65
CA GLU A 582 21.80 -1.90 -11.53
C GLU A 582 21.26 -0.56 -12.05
N LEU A 583 19.97 -0.49 -12.42
CA LEU A 583 19.30 0.77 -12.80
C LEU A 583 19.29 1.79 -11.66
N PHE A 584 19.01 1.37 -10.43
CA PHE A 584 19.07 2.26 -9.27
C PHE A 584 20.49 2.72 -8.96
N GLN A 585 21.51 1.88 -9.13
CA GLN A 585 22.92 2.29 -8.99
C GLN A 585 23.30 3.33 -10.04
N GLN A 586 22.91 3.14 -11.31
CA GLN A 586 23.11 4.14 -12.36
C GLN A 586 22.38 5.45 -12.04
N PHE A 587 21.17 5.37 -11.50
CA PHE A 587 20.39 6.54 -11.11
C PHE A 587 20.99 7.28 -9.91
N ASP A 588 21.52 6.58 -8.92
CA ASP A 588 22.21 7.16 -7.77
C ASP A 588 23.46 7.91 -8.22
N ALA A 589 24.28 7.29 -9.06
CA ALA A 589 25.45 7.93 -9.68
C ALA A 589 25.06 9.19 -10.51
N HIS A 590 23.92 9.15 -11.21
CA HIS A 590 23.39 10.32 -11.91
C HIS A 590 22.97 11.44 -10.94
N CYS A 591 22.33 11.11 -9.83
CA CYS A 591 21.99 12.06 -8.78
C CYS A 591 23.26 12.71 -8.20
N ASP A 592 24.27 11.91 -7.84
CA ASP A 592 25.54 12.39 -7.30
C ASP A 592 26.26 13.31 -8.28
N ALA A 593 26.31 12.97 -9.57
CA ALA A 593 26.89 13.83 -10.59
C ALA A 593 26.20 15.20 -10.64
N ASN A 594 24.86 15.24 -10.59
CA ASN A 594 24.09 16.50 -10.59
C ASN A 594 24.30 17.31 -9.30
N ILE A 595 24.48 16.64 -8.15
CA ILE A 595 24.78 17.30 -6.88
C ILE A 595 26.16 17.92 -6.88
N ASN A 596 27.19 17.16 -7.33
CA ASN A 596 28.58 17.53 -7.23
C ASN A 596 29.00 18.58 -8.27
N THR A 597 28.38 18.60 -9.44
CA THR A 597 28.69 19.53 -10.53
C THR A 597 27.91 20.83 -10.48
N SER A 598 26.95 20.97 -9.57
CA SER A 598 26.09 22.16 -9.51
C SER A 598 26.58 23.21 -8.52
N ASP A 599 26.66 24.45 -8.99
CA ASP A 599 26.88 25.64 -8.14
C ASP A 599 25.60 26.13 -7.46
N ARG A 600 24.41 25.65 -7.92
CA ARG A 600 23.11 26.06 -7.40
C ARG A 600 22.63 25.12 -6.31
N GLU A 601 22.38 25.66 -5.13
CA GLU A 601 21.91 24.93 -3.95
C GLU A 601 20.57 24.21 -4.20
N VAL A 602 19.65 24.87 -4.92
CA VAL A 602 18.34 24.30 -5.31
C VAL A 602 18.51 22.98 -6.07
N ARG A 603 19.41 22.92 -7.04
CA ARG A 603 19.67 21.70 -7.82
C ARG A 603 20.18 20.57 -6.92
N ARG A 604 21.11 20.88 -6.01
CA ARG A 604 21.65 19.92 -5.04
C ARG A 604 20.55 19.32 -4.16
N HIS A 605 19.66 20.18 -3.63
CA HIS A 605 18.57 19.72 -2.75
C HIS A 605 17.54 18.85 -3.46
N LEU A 606 17.18 19.17 -4.69
CA LEU A 606 16.21 18.37 -5.48
C LEU A 606 16.76 16.99 -5.81
N TRP A 607 18.01 16.91 -6.31
CA TRP A 607 18.64 15.63 -6.65
C TRP A 607 18.97 14.77 -5.41
N ASN A 608 19.28 15.37 -4.26
CA ASN A 608 19.59 14.68 -3.02
C ASN A 608 18.44 13.75 -2.52
N ARG A 609 17.21 13.98 -2.93
CA ARG A 609 16.06 13.16 -2.55
C ARG A 609 15.51 12.28 -3.68
N ALA A 610 15.99 12.47 -4.89
CA ALA A 610 15.45 11.82 -6.08
C ALA A 610 15.58 10.28 -5.99
N HIS A 611 16.74 9.76 -5.63
CA HIS A 611 16.96 8.31 -5.51
C HIS A 611 16.02 7.66 -4.50
N VAL A 612 15.88 8.21 -3.28
CA VAL A 612 14.98 7.67 -2.25
C VAL A 612 13.52 7.75 -2.68
N LYS A 613 13.10 8.83 -3.36
CA LYS A 613 11.74 8.92 -3.92
C LYS A 613 11.47 7.81 -4.92
N ALA A 614 12.38 7.57 -5.84
CA ALA A 614 12.25 6.52 -6.85
C ALA A 614 12.18 5.12 -6.22
N LEU A 615 13.01 4.82 -5.22
CA LEU A 615 12.97 3.56 -4.48
C LEU A 615 11.60 3.35 -3.79
N LYS A 616 11.09 4.37 -3.10
CA LYS A 616 9.79 4.27 -2.42
C LYS A 616 8.64 4.09 -3.41
N LEU A 617 8.62 4.83 -4.52
CA LEU A 617 7.59 4.68 -5.56
C LEU A 617 7.62 3.29 -6.19
N ALA A 618 8.80 2.79 -6.54
CA ALA A 618 8.97 1.43 -7.06
C ALA A 618 8.51 0.39 -6.05
N GLY A 619 8.82 0.59 -4.77
CA GLY A 619 8.37 -0.29 -3.68
C GLY A 619 6.84 -0.35 -3.57
N ILE A 620 6.15 0.79 -3.67
CA ILE A 620 4.67 0.84 -3.64
C ILE A 620 4.08 0.02 -4.79
N ILE A 621 4.65 0.15 -6.00
CA ILE A 621 4.18 -0.59 -7.17
C ILE A 621 4.46 -2.09 -7.03
N ALA A 622 5.67 -2.47 -6.57
CA ALA A 622 6.02 -3.86 -6.34
C ALA A 622 5.09 -4.53 -5.31
N VAL A 623 4.76 -3.84 -4.22
CA VAL A 623 3.76 -4.33 -3.24
C VAL A 623 2.37 -4.45 -3.87
N GLY A 624 1.98 -3.50 -4.73
CA GLY A 624 0.73 -3.56 -5.48
C GLY A 624 0.66 -4.74 -6.48
N CYS A 625 1.81 -5.22 -6.96
CA CYS A 625 1.90 -6.42 -7.81
C CYS A 625 1.85 -7.70 -6.96
N ASN A 626 2.65 -7.78 -5.90
CA ASN A 626 2.68 -8.92 -4.99
C ASN A 626 2.93 -8.45 -3.54
N PRO A 627 1.93 -8.42 -2.67
CA PRO A 627 2.09 -7.95 -1.29
C PRO A 627 2.85 -8.94 -0.38
N TYR A 628 2.99 -10.20 -0.77
CA TYR A 628 3.61 -11.23 0.08
C TYR A 628 5.11 -11.38 -0.16
N ASP A 629 5.55 -11.16 -1.41
CA ASP A 629 6.97 -11.17 -1.81
C ASP A 629 7.23 -10.06 -2.83
N PRO A 630 7.21 -8.79 -2.37
CA PRO A 630 7.32 -7.65 -3.27
C PRO A 630 8.73 -7.52 -3.83
N THR A 631 8.85 -7.69 -5.14
CA THR A 631 10.11 -7.55 -5.85
C THR A 631 10.02 -6.49 -6.94
N ILE A 632 10.91 -5.51 -6.89
CA ILE A 632 11.04 -4.47 -7.90
C ILE A 632 11.75 -5.05 -9.11
N THR A 633 11.05 -5.04 -10.25
CA THR A 633 11.60 -5.41 -11.57
C THR A 633 12.20 -4.20 -12.28
N ALA A 634 12.98 -4.44 -13.36
CA ALA A 634 13.56 -3.39 -14.18
C ALA A 634 12.51 -2.39 -14.72
N ASP A 635 11.34 -2.87 -15.15
CA ASP A 635 10.26 -2.02 -15.68
C ASP A 635 9.70 -1.11 -14.58
N VAL A 636 9.48 -1.64 -13.38
CA VAL A 636 9.01 -0.88 -12.23
C VAL A 636 10.04 0.15 -11.79
N ALA A 637 11.33 -0.21 -11.77
CA ALA A 637 12.42 0.70 -11.46
C ALA A 637 12.49 1.84 -12.48
N SER A 638 12.46 1.51 -13.78
CA SER A 638 12.49 2.49 -14.88
C SER A 638 11.30 3.45 -14.80
N TRP A 639 10.09 2.94 -14.54
CA TRP A 639 8.90 3.75 -14.38
C TRP A 639 9.05 4.76 -13.24
N ALA A 640 9.48 4.31 -12.06
CA ALA A 640 9.64 5.17 -10.88
C ALA A 640 10.74 6.22 -11.07
N ILE A 641 11.88 5.83 -11.67
CA ILE A 641 12.98 6.73 -11.99
C ILE A 641 12.50 7.82 -12.97
N ASN A 642 11.80 7.45 -14.04
CA ASN A 642 11.31 8.39 -15.04
C ASN A 642 10.34 9.42 -14.43
N LEU A 643 9.43 8.98 -13.56
CA LEU A 643 8.51 9.88 -12.86
C LEU A 643 9.28 10.91 -12.00
N VAL A 644 10.28 10.46 -11.25
CA VAL A 644 11.08 11.34 -10.37
C VAL A 644 11.98 12.28 -11.18
N VAL A 645 12.57 11.80 -12.27
CA VAL A 645 13.40 12.63 -13.15
C VAL A 645 12.57 13.74 -13.80
N ALA A 646 11.35 13.42 -14.24
CA ALA A 646 10.44 14.42 -14.80
C ALA A 646 10.04 15.47 -13.75
N ASP A 647 9.68 15.04 -12.54
CA ASP A 647 9.38 15.92 -11.41
C ASP A 647 10.54 16.90 -11.14
N VAL A 648 11.76 16.38 -10.98
CA VAL A 648 12.94 17.21 -10.71
C VAL A 648 13.23 18.17 -11.87
N ARG A 649 13.14 17.72 -13.13
CA ARG A 649 13.40 18.54 -14.31
C ARG A 649 12.36 19.64 -14.48
N ASN A 650 11.08 19.34 -14.28
CA ASN A 650 10.02 20.35 -14.36
C ASN A 650 10.24 21.47 -13.35
N LEU A 651 10.59 21.11 -12.10
CA LEU A 651 10.92 22.11 -11.09
C LEU A 651 12.15 22.93 -11.48
N LEU A 652 13.23 22.29 -11.89
CA LEU A 652 14.46 23.00 -12.30
C LEU A 652 14.22 23.92 -13.46
N ALA A 653 13.45 23.49 -14.48
CA ALA A 653 13.12 24.33 -15.64
C ALA A 653 12.39 25.62 -15.21
N ARG A 654 11.48 25.55 -14.23
CA ARG A 654 10.78 26.73 -13.71
C ARG A 654 11.70 27.65 -12.87
N PHE A 655 12.65 27.07 -12.15
CA PHE A 655 13.68 27.85 -11.47
C PHE A 655 14.60 28.54 -12.47
N ASP A 656 15.01 27.83 -13.51
CA ASP A 656 15.87 28.41 -14.56
C ASP A 656 15.14 29.47 -15.39
N ALA A 657 13.82 29.36 -15.53
CA ALA A 657 12.97 30.38 -16.12
C ALA A 657 12.68 31.59 -15.18
N GLY A 658 13.15 31.52 -13.92
CA GLY A 658 12.87 32.57 -12.93
C GLY A 658 11.41 32.69 -12.50
N GLU A 659 10.62 31.62 -12.69
CA GLU A 659 9.23 31.57 -12.25
C GLU A 659 9.11 31.36 -10.73
N ILE A 660 10.18 30.89 -10.10
CA ILE A 660 10.25 30.48 -8.69
C ILE A 660 11.54 31.02 -8.05
N GLY A 661 11.48 31.31 -6.76
CA GLY A 661 12.69 31.53 -5.96
C GLY A 661 13.18 32.97 -5.85
N ILE A 662 12.45 33.93 -6.39
CA ILE A 662 12.88 35.32 -6.39
C ILE A 662 12.03 36.13 -5.39
N ASP A 663 12.67 36.59 -4.31
CA ASP A 663 12.02 37.38 -3.23
C ASP A 663 11.68 38.84 -3.63
N ASN A 664 12.19 39.30 -4.75
CA ASN A 664 11.99 40.66 -5.22
C ASN A 664 11.02 40.70 -6.42
N ASP A 665 9.92 41.44 -6.28
CA ASP A 665 8.92 41.61 -7.35
C ASP A 665 9.53 42.20 -8.62
N GLU A 666 10.55 43.03 -8.54
CA GLU A 666 11.24 43.60 -9.70
C GLU A 666 11.99 42.50 -10.51
N THR A 667 12.62 41.56 -9.83
CA THR A 667 13.30 40.44 -10.50
C THR A 667 12.30 39.45 -11.13
N LYS A 668 11.16 39.20 -10.45
CA LYS A 668 10.05 38.40 -11.03
C LYS A 668 9.47 39.08 -12.28
N GLN A 669 9.33 40.39 -12.24
CA GLN A 669 8.88 41.21 -13.40
C GLN A 669 9.88 41.09 -14.55
N LEU A 670 11.19 41.16 -14.26
CA LEU A 670 12.26 41.04 -15.24
C LEU A 670 12.24 39.66 -15.93
N ALA A 671 12.17 38.58 -15.13
CA ALA A 671 12.09 37.21 -15.65
C ALA A 671 10.87 37.00 -16.54
N LYS A 672 9.70 37.55 -16.16
CA LYS A 672 8.48 37.47 -16.97
C LYS A 672 8.61 38.23 -18.30
N VAL A 673 9.28 39.39 -18.30
CA VAL A 673 9.56 40.13 -19.54
C VAL A 673 10.50 39.34 -20.44
N ILE A 674 11.58 38.74 -19.88
CA ILE A 674 12.51 37.89 -20.64
C ILE A 674 11.77 36.72 -21.30
N ALA A 675 10.94 36.00 -20.53
CA ALA A 675 10.14 34.88 -21.08
C ALA A 675 9.17 35.35 -22.18
N THR A 676 8.54 36.50 -22.01
CA THR A 676 7.59 37.06 -23.03
C THR A 676 8.32 37.49 -24.29
N VAL A 677 9.51 38.06 -24.16
CA VAL A 677 10.35 38.44 -25.34
C VAL A 677 10.78 37.16 -26.08
N LYS A 678 11.23 36.13 -25.38
CA LYS A 678 11.55 34.82 -25.95
C LYS A 678 10.36 34.23 -26.70
N ASP A 679 9.18 34.19 -26.07
CA ASP A 679 7.94 33.68 -26.66
C ASP A 679 7.63 34.38 -28.00
N PHE A 680 7.74 35.70 -28.08
CA PHE A 680 7.54 36.44 -29.30
C PHE A 680 8.52 36.05 -30.41
N VAL A 681 9.80 35.82 -30.07
CA VAL A 681 10.85 35.54 -31.08
C VAL A 681 10.81 34.10 -31.58
N VAL A 682 10.38 33.15 -30.74
CA VAL A 682 10.43 31.70 -31.06
C VAL A 682 9.09 31.21 -31.64
N SER A 683 7.97 31.75 -31.18
CA SER A 683 6.63 31.27 -31.60
C SER A 683 6.29 31.65 -33.01
N PRO A 684 5.53 30.82 -33.76
CA PRO A 684 4.99 31.17 -35.11
C PRO A 684 4.12 32.43 -35.05
N TRP A 685 4.12 33.20 -36.15
CA TRP A 685 3.34 34.46 -36.23
C TRP A 685 1.85 34.30 -35.84
N PRO A 686 1.12 33.26 -36.27
CA PRO A 686 -0.29 33.11 -35.90
C PRO A 686 -0.55 33.10 -34.40
N ASP A 687 0.39 32.57 -33.62
CA ASP A 687 0.26 32.43 -32.15
C ASP A 687 0.46 33.77 -31.43
N VAL A 688 1.31 34.64 -31.95
CA VAL A 688 1.63 35.95 -31.35
C VAL A 688 0.80 37.10 -31.94
N ALA A 689 0.25 36.95 -33.14
CA ALA A 689 -0.45 38.00 -33.85
C ALA A 689 -1.59 38.65 -33.04
N LYS A 690 -2.38 37.85 -32.33
CA LYS A 690 -3.51 38.33 -31.52
C LYS A 690 -3.10 39.32 -30.43
N TYR A 691 -1.85 39.25 -29.96
CA TYR A 691 -1.30 40.16 -28.95
C TYR A 691 -0.41 41.23 -29.53
N ALA A 692 0.27 40.98 -30.65
CA ALA A 692 1.14 41.95 -31.31
C ALA A 692 0.32 43.06 -31.99
N GLY A 693 -0.77 42.70 -32.64
CA GLY A 693 -1.63 43.58 -33.44
C GLY A 693 -1.41 43.46 -34.95
N GLU A 694 -2.42 43.83 -35.71
CA GLU A 694 -2.37 43.80 -37.16
C GLU A 694 -1.24 44.69 -37.70
N GLY A 695 -0.54 44.23 -38.74
CA GLY A 695 0.56 44.97 -39.37
C GLY A 695 1.94 44.81 -38.71
N MET A 696 2.07 44.04 -37.63
CA MET A 696 3.36 43.83 -36.92
C MET A 696 4.15 42.58 -37.38
N SER A 697 3.71 41.89 -38.44
CA SER A 697 4.37 40.67 -38.95
C SER A 697 5.81 40.93 -39.41
N ASN A 698 6.09 42.11 -39.96
CA ASN A 698 7.44 42.50 -40.37
C ASN A 698 8.38 42.66 -39.18
N LEU A 699 7.89 43.15 -38.02
CA LEU A 699 8.69 43.23 -36.79
C LEU A 699 9.02 41.84 -36.28
N HIS A 700 8.03 40.93 -36.28
CA HIS A 700 8.22 39.54 -35.86
C HIS A 700 9.28 38.81 -36.71
N SER A 701 9.19 38.93 -38.04
CA SER A 701 10.16 38.33 -38.99
C SER A 701 11.61 38.83 -38.74
N ASN A 702 11.73 40.05 -38.23
CA ASN A 702 13.01 40.65 -37.90
C ASN A 702 13.39 40.56 -36.41
N ARG A 703 12.66 39.76 -35.61
CA ARG A 703 12.86 39.55 -34.15
C ARG A 703 12.83 40.87 -33.36
N ILE A 704 12.01 41.82 -33.78
CA ILE A 704 11.80 43.11 -33.12
C ILE A 704 10.50 43.03 -32.32
N VAL A 705 10.56 43.11 -31.01
CA VAL A 705 9.44 42.88 -30.10
C VAL A 705 8.71 44.17 -29.82
N PRO A 706 7.45 44.35 -30.22
CA PRO A 706 6.70 45.57 -29.94
C PRO A 706 6.28 45.64 -28.45
N TYR A 707 6.38 46.84 -27.86
CA TYR A 707 5.92 47.10 -26.49
C TYR A 707 4.46 46.68 -26.28
N SER A 708 3.60 46.88 -27.25
CA SER A 708 2.17 46.48 -27.22
C SER A 708 1.99 44.97 -26.93
N TYR A 709 2.84 44.14 -27.52
CA TYR A 709 2.83 42.69 -27.27
C TYR A 709 3.14 42.39 -25.82
N VAL A 710 4.25 42.91 -25.30
CA VAL A 710 4.68 42.71 -23.91
C VAL A 710 3.62 43.21 -22.94
N GLN A 711 3.05 44.39 -23.20
CA GLN A 711 2.01 44.98 -22.39
C GLN A 711 0.75 44.15 -22.31
N ARG A 712 0.23 43.70 -23.49
CA ARG A 712 -1.00 42.88 -23.53
C ARG A 712 -0.84 41.53 -22.87
N ARG A 713 0.36 40.96 -22.91
CA ARG A 713 0.66 39.66 -22.29
C ARG A 713 0.84 39.79 -20.76
N LEU A 714 1.39 40.89 -20.28
CA LEU A 714 1.83 40.99 -18.86
C LEU A 714 0.98 41.93 -17.99
N ALA A 715 0.15 42.82 -18.58
CA ALA A 715 -0.58 43.80 -17.76
C ALA A 715 -1.59 43.19 -16.78
N ALA A 716 -2.14 42.03 -17.08
CA ALA A 716 -3.05 41.28 -16.20
C ALA A 716 -2.34 40.41 -15.16
N VAL A 717 -1.04 40.15 -15.33
CA VAL A 717 -0.26 39.29 -14.43
C VAL A 717 -0.10 39.93 -13.06
N ALA A 718 -0.35 39.18 -12.01
CA ALA A 718 -0.46 39.68 -10.62
C ALA A 718 0.74 40.51 -10.17
N VAL A 719 1.99 40.09 -10.49
CA VAL A 719 3.22 40.78 -10.09
C VAL A 719 3.37 42.19 -10.72
N PHE A 720 2.77 42.41 -11.89
CA PHE A 720 2.72 43.74 -12.51
C PHE A 720 1.49 44.52 -12.06
N ARG A 721 0.32 43.88 -11.95
CA ARG A 721 -0.94 44.52 -11.57
C ARG A 721 -0.90 45.08 -10.15
N LYS A 722 -0.20 44.40 -9.23
CA LYS A 722 -0.05 44.83 -7.80
C LYS A 722 1.08 45.84 -7.56
N ASP A 723 1.88 46.15 -8.57
CA ASP A 723 2.98 47.10 -8.40
C ASP A 723 2.46 48.50 -8.12
N ARG A 724 3.16 49.21 -7.20
CA ARG A 724 2.79 50.57 -6.74
C ARG A 724 2.74 51.63 -7.86
N ILE A 725 3.50 51.40 -8.95
CA ILE A 725 3.51 52.29 -10.12
C ILE A 725 2.57 51.80 -11.23
N GLY A 726 1.77 50.77 -10.96
CA GLY A 726 0.85 50.14 -11.89
C GLY A 726 1.53 49.26 -12.92
N ALA A 727 0.75 48.37 -13.54
CA ALA A 727 1.28 47.35 -14.45
C ALA A 727 2.11 47.94 -15.60
N SER A 728 1.64 48.99 -16.21
CA SER A 728 2.33 49.65 -17.35
C SER A 728 3.67 50.26 -16.93
N GLY A 729 3.72 50.83 -15.72
CA GLY A 729 4.96 51.41 -15.13
C GLY A 729 5.98 50.33 -14.83
N ALA A 730 5.54 49.22 -14.22
CA ALA A 730 6.40 48.11 -13.88
C ALA A 730 6.97 47.40 -15.12
N ILE A 731 6.16 47.19 -16.18
CA ILE A 731 6.63 46.67 -17.48
C ILE A 731 7.69 47.55 -18.10
N LYS A 732 7.46 48.88 -18.12
CA LYS A 732 8.42 49.84 -18.66
C LYS A 732 9.72 49.84 -17.85
N ARG A 733 9.65 49.78 -16.51
CA ARG A 733 10.82 49.66 -15.65
C ARG A 733 11.64 48.43 -15.99
N ALA A 734 11.03 47.27 -16.09
CA ALA A 734 11.69 46.00 -16.43
C ALA A 734 12.36 46.04 -17.83
N LEU A 735 11.66 46.58 -18.85
CA LEU A 735 12.24 46.76 -20.17
C LEU A 735 13.41 47.74 -20.17
N LYS A 736 13.30 48.87 -19.44
CA LYS A 736 14.39 49.82 -19.27
C LYS A 736 15.60 49.17 -18.62
N THR A 737 15.44 48.38 -17.58
CA THR A 737 16.51 47.62 -16.95
C THR A 737 17.24 46.70 -17.92
N LEU A 738 16.49 45.96 -18.80
CA LEU A 738 17.10 45.13 -19.83
C LEU A 738 17.85 45.95 -20.88
N CYS A 739 17.38 47.15 -21.22
CA CYS A 739 18.09 48.06 -22.10
C CYS A 739 19.37 48.62 -21.47
N GLU A 740 19.32 48.97 -20.17
CA GLU A 740 20.49 49.47 -19.40
C GLU A 740 21.56 48.39 -19.21
N ARG A 741 21.17 47.11 -19.15
CA ARG A 741 22.09 45.96 -19.14
C ARG A 741 22.66 45.64 -20.51
N GLY A 742 22.10 46.21 -21.58
CA GLY A 742 22.47 45.90 -22.97
C GLY A 742 21.86 44.61 -23.48
N ASP A 743 20.91 43.96 -22.76
CA ASP A 743 20.25 42.73 -23.18
C ASP A 743 19.23 42.99 -24.30
N LEU A 744 18.53 44.14 -24.24
CA LEU A 744 17.65 44.67 -25.24
C LEU A 744 18.17 46.04 -25.77
N GLN A 745 17.81 46.37 -27.00
CA GLN A 745 18.03 47.71 -27.56
C GLN A 745 16.72 48.28 -28.05
N GLU A 746 16.32 49.45 -27.59
CA GLU A 746 15.17 50.16 -28.08
C GLU A 746 15.44 50.61 -29.53
N VAL A 747 14.59 50.26 -30.46
CA VAL A 747 14.73 50.65 -31.89
C VAL A 747 14.24 52.07 -32.08
N SER A 748 15.04 52.89 -32.75
CA SER A 748 14.68 54.28 -32.95
C SER A 748 13.33 54.44 -33.70
N ARG A 749 12.54 55.41 -33.30
CA ARG A 749 11.25 55.70 -33.97
C ARG A 749 11.43 56.06 -35.46
N ALA A 750 12.54 56.65 -35.80
CA ALA A 750 12.84 56.98 -37.21
C ALA A 750 13.08 55.71 -38.02
N THR A 751 13.80 54.75 -37.49
CA THR A 751 14.00 53.42 -38.10
C THR A 751 12.69 52.66 -38.23
N LEU A 752 11.88 52.65 -37.16
CA LEU A 752 10.59 51.98 -37.14
C LEU A 752 9.61 52.57 -38.18
N ALA A 753 9.56 53.88 -38.32
CA ALA A 753 8.70 54.55 -39.30
C ALA A 753 9.18 54.32 -40.74
N LYS A 754 10.51 54.36 -40.97
CA LYS A 754 11.10 54.26 -42.28
C LYS A 754 11.10 52.81 -42.80
N ASP A 755 11.55 51.87 -41.99
CA ASP A 755 11.84 50.53 -42.45
C ASP A 755 10.70 49.55 -42.17
N TYR A 756 9.84 49.86 -41.21
CA TYR A 756 8.75 48.97 -40.75
C TYR A 756 7.34 49.60 -40.80
N GLY A 757 7.23 50.86 -41.23
CA GLY A 757 5.95 51.55 -41.39
C GLY A 757 5.16 51.75 -40.08
N THR A 758 5.79 51.70 -38.92
CA THR A 758 5.13 51.84 -37.63
C THR A 758 5.82 52.86 -36.72
N SER A 759 5.04 53.57 -35.87
CA SER A 759 5.53 54.47 -34.83
C SER A 759 5.50 53.82 -33.46
N ALA A 760 5.24 52.52 -33.34
CA ALA A 760 5.18 51.80 -32.10
C ALA A 760 6.55 51.76 -31.42
N VAL A 761 6.59 51.73 -30.10
CA VAL A 761 7.82 51.46 -29.34
C VAL A 761 8.14 49.97 -29.49
N ALA A 762 9.38 49.64 -29.86
CA ALA A 762 9.79 48.23 -30.04
C ALA A 762 11.27 48.02 -29.65
N TYR A 763 11.61 46.80 -29.33
CA TYR A 763 12.89 46.39 -28.82
C TYR A 763 13.49 45.25 -29.63
N MET A 764 14.80 45.34 -29.87
CA MET A 764 15.56 44.27 -30.53
C MET A 764 16.38 43.53 -29.46
N VAL A 765 16.45 42.22 -29.62
CA VAL A 765 17.28 41.38 -28.75
C VAL A 765 18.77 41.58 -29.08
N ALA A 766 19.53 42.13 -28.16
CA ALA A 766 20.97 42.41 -28.34
C ALA A 766 21.85 41.21 -27.86
N HIS A 767 21.48 40.56 -26.76
CA HIS A 767 22.17 39.37 -26.25
C HIS A 767 21.22 38.14 -26.26
N PRO A 768 21.22 37.31 -27.30
CA PRO A 768 20.33 36.15 -27.43
C PRO A 768 20.45 35.14 -26.28
N GLY A 769 21.64 34.95 -25.71
CA GLY A 769 21.90 34.02 -24.62
C GLY A 769 21.10 34.29 -23.34
N VAL A 770 20.78 35.56 -23.03
CA VAL A 770 19.92 35.94 -21.87
C VAL A 770 18.49 35.46 -22.03
N PHE A 771 18.02 35.37 -23.28
CA PHE A 771 16.69 34.90 -23.63
C PHE A 771 16.64 33.42 -23.97
N GLY A 772 17.79 32.72 -23.92
CA GLY A 772 17.91 31.32 -24.31
C GLY A 772 17.50 31.10 -25.80
N LEU A 773 17.94 32.01 -26.67
CA LEU A 773 17.72 32.03 -28.13
C LEU A 773 18.97 31.56 -28.88
#